data_2bc0e841e8a0188cff9247149b1b7034
#
_entry.id   2bc0e841e8a0188cff9247149b1b7034
#
_cell.length_a   1.000
_cell.length_b   1.000
_cell.length_c   1.000
_cell.angle_alpha   90.00
_cell.angle_beta   90.00
_cell.angle_gamma   90.00
#
_symmetry.space_group_name_H-M   'P 1'
#
loop_
_entity.id
_entity.type
_entity.pdbx_description
1 polymer ?
#
loop_
_entity_poly.entity_id
_entity_poly.type
_entity_poly.pdbx_seq_one_letter_code
_entity_poly.pdbx_strand_id
1 'polypeptide(L)'
;MEAKKLLTLALTGLLAGGCLMVPALAEDADGQSSGNPATYTIPARVKRIEDYAFAGDTSLERVKIPDGVTEIGDYAFSGCTNLQEIELPDGLTKIGNHAFDGCTALVRLGDMNQLESIGEYAFSGCEALESIGDMPKLQTIGNYAFAELTVTDEDSGTATTVSCRLLKTIGNLDSVTRIGSEAFSGCRELESIGALPNVTRIAFGAFQNCEKLKKVEGLGKLTVVNKYTFSNCTSLEYVDNLNNVTQISAGAFGDCSALTNVGKLNKATSIGASAFYNCRALEKIGNLSNVTSIGETAFAGCASLRSVGELTSVTKIGSHAFGGGVLSENGYFIGWQYCTSLESVGDMPKLKVIEDAAFYGCSALKNIGDLNNVTSIGDNAFAGCSSLESIGDLNNVTTIGYNAFGVSNNWENGYAVDLRYCTSLKSIGDMPKLETIGENAFVGCSSLASIGNLPNLKSIGDFAFGSGMGMDNNGNEINTNCISLKKIGNMPQLVSVGLCVFSNCKALESIGDLSSLTEMPANMFTGLSNLVSVGDLSSVTSVGNSAFNGCKALVSVGDMPNVMEIGDWAFRDCSSLASIGDLSNVTSIRNSVFKGCSSLASIGDLSNVTSIGNSAFYNCSSLASIGDLSNVTSIGNSAFYNCSSLASIGDLPNVISIENNAFDNCRSLVSIGDLSSLKEIPNGLFEGLSNLVSVGDLNDVTSIENSAFAGCDSLVNIGIMPGLISIGNYAFAGCSSLENIGDMPNLASIGEWAFGSYPILDNEGNWIKNACCTSIKSIGNMPKLEIVGNSAFNNCSSLASIGDMPNVTSIGNSAFGNCSSLASIGDMPNVTSIGRWAFSDCTSLESIGDLRSVTEIGDYAFSNCSSLILRVRHNSYAEQYAKDNYIKYTYIED
;
A
#
# COMPACT_ATOMS: atom_id res chain seq x y z
N MET A 1 -22.03 37.77 -28.14
CA MET A 1 -23.30 38.52 -28.11
C MET A 1 -23.17 39.97 -28.58
N GLU A 2 -22.00 40.62 -28.43
CA GLU A 2 -21.83 42.00 -28.95
C GLU A 2 -21.43 42.06 -30.42
N ALA A 3 -20.66 41.12 -30.96
CA ALA A 3 -20.20 41.11 -32.36
C ALA A 3 -21.32 40.91 -33.36
N LYS A 4 -22.39 40.10 -33.07
CA LYS A 4 -23.55 39.92 -33.97
C LYS A 4 -24.56 41.05 -33.88
N LYS A 5 -24.66 41.74 -32.74
CA LYS A 5 -25.47 42.97 -32.66
C LYS A 5 -24.86 44.05 -33.54
N LEU A 6 -23.56 44.08 -33.74
CA LEU A 6 -22.87 44.99 -34.65
C LEU A 6 -23.10 44.59 -36.12
N LEU A 7 -23.15 43.32 -36.46
CA LEU A 7 -23.40 42.87 -37.85
C LEU A 7 -24.86 43.09 -38.25
N THR A 8 -25.84 42.88 -37.36
CA THR A 8 -27.28 43.10 -37.63
C THR A 8 -27.62 44.58 -37.65
N LEU A 9 -26.89 45.43 -36.88
CA LEU A 9 -27.04 46.90 -36.92
C LEU A 9 -26.40 47.56 -38.16
N ALA A 10 -25.33 46.93 -38.73
CA ALA A 10 -24.75 47.39 -40.00
C ALA A 10 -25.65 47.14 -41.20
N LEU A 11 -26.42 46.03 -41.21
CA LEU A 11 -27.37 45.73 -42.30
C LEU A 11 -28.67 46.56 -42.28
N THR A 12 -29.02 47.19 -41.14
CA THR A 12 -30.23 48.04 -41.03
C THR A 12 -29.95 49.54 -41.09
N GLY A 13 -28.66 49.97 -40.99
CA GLY A 13 -28.25 51.38 -41.02
C GLY A 13 -27.91 51.92 -42.43
N LEU A 14 -27.81 51.08 -43.43
CA LEU A 14 -27.32 51.42 -44.78
C LEU A 14 -28.43 51.91 -45.77
N LEU A 15 -29.60 52.27 -45.26
CA LEU A 15 -30.68 52.78 -46.09
C LEU A 15 -30.90 54.35 -46.05
N ALA A 16 -29.98 55.05 -45.41
CA ALA A 16 -30.09 56.52 -45.38
C ALA A 16 -28.71 57.19 -45.38
N GLY A 17 -28.08 57.31 -46.53
CA GLY A 17 -26.94 58.21 -46.73
C GLY A 17 -25.98 57.70 -47.81
N GLY A 18 -26.21 58.13 -48.98
CA GLY A 18 -25.27 58.27 -50.11
C GLY A 18 -24.21 57.21 -50.36
N CYS A 19 -24.56 56.00 -50.60
CA CYS A 19 -23.66 54.95 -51.12
C CYS A 19 -23.49 55.20 -52.64
N LEU A 20 -22.27 55.50 -53.07
CA LEU A 20 -21.86 55.33 -54.45
C LEU A 20 -21.98 53.87 -54.85
N MET A 21 -23.11 53.51 -55.52
CA MET A 21 -23.25 52.23 -56.18
C MET A 21 -22.09 52.08 -57.20
N VAL A 22 -21.27 51.14 -57.06
CA VAL A 22 -20.42 50.59 -58.11
C VAL A 22 -21.40 49.93 -59.12
N PRO A 23 -21.40 50.33 -60.41
CA PRO A 23 -22.33 49.72 -61.37
C PRO A 23 -22.03 48.21 -61.52
N ALA A 24 -23.12 47.44 -61.59
CA ALA A 24 -23.09 46.06 -61.99
C ALA A 24 -22.28 45.86 -63.27
N LEU A 25 -21.55 44.77 -63.32
CA LEU A 25 -20.72 44.33 -64.45
C LEU A 25 -21.25 44.66 -65.80
N ALA A 26 -20.44 45.35 -66.60
CA ALA A 26 -20.73 45.45 -68.06
C ALA A 26 -20.56 44.00 -68.60
N GLU A 27 -21.67 43.48 -69.16
CA GLU A 27 -21.61 42.30 -69.99
C GLU A 27 -20.75 42.65 -71.23
N ASP A 28 -19.58 42.08 -71.35
CA ASP A 28 -18.87 42.04 -72.63
C ASP A 28 -19.64 41.14 -73.58
N ALA A 29 -20.20 41.74 -74.60
CA ALA A 29 -20.87 41.01 -75.66
C ALA A 29 -19.85 40.36 -76.59
N ASP A 30 -19.33 39.22 -76.20
CA ASP A 30 -18.79 38.20 -77.08
C ASP A 30 -18.68 36.84 -76.33
N GLY A 31 -19.58 35.97 -76.68
CA GLY A 31 -19.78 34.62 -76.08
C GLY A 31 -18.63 33.67 -76.42
N GLN A 32 -17.56 33.74 -75.67
CA GLN A 32 -16.59 32.65 -75.50
C GLN A 32 -16.17 32.58 -74.03
N SER A 33 -16.66 31.57 -73.26
CA SER A 33 -16.18 31.22 -71.96
C SER A 33 -14.75 30.77 -72.04
N SER A 34 -13.78 31.67 -71.94
CA SER A 34 -12.42 31.35 -71.54
C SER A 34 -12.48 31.13 -70.01
N GLY A 35 -12.17 29.97 -69.48
CA GLY A 35 -12.26 29.56 -68.08
C GLY A 35 -11.23 30.22 -67.15
N ASN A 36 -11.12 31.57 -67.23
CA ASN A 36 -10.29 32.34 -66.34
C ASN A 36 -11.17 33.39 -65.65
N PRO A 37 -11.36 33.39 -64.32
CA PRO A 37 -12.20 34.33 -63.60
C PRO A 37 -11.79 35.78 -63.90
N ALA A 38 -12.76 36.68 -64.12
CA ALA A 38 -12.54 38.09 -64.40
C ALA A 38 -11.91 38.81 -63.19
N THR A 39 -10.81 39.53 -63.40
CA THR A 39 -10.17 40.34 -62.36
C THR A 39 -10.92 41.65 -62.17
N TYR A 40 -11.46 41.92 -60.94
CA TYR A 40 -12.05 43.20 -60.61
C TYR A 40 -10.95 44.23 -60.36
N THR A 41 -10.86 45.26 -61.17
CA THR A 41 -9.83 46.30 -61.08
C THR A 41 -10.44 47.55 -60.43
N ILE A 42 -9.88 47.92 -59.27
CA ILE A 42 -10.29 49.17 -58.55
C ILE A 42 -9.84 50.39 -59.39
N PRO A 43 -10.70 51.45 -59.57
CA PRO A 43 -10.36 52.59 -60.35
C PRO A 43 -9.09 53.32 -59.88
N ALA A 44 -8.21 53.77 -60.79
CA ALA A 44 -6.91 54.43 -60.50
C ALA A 44 -7.02 55.74 -59.66
N ARG A 45 -8.19 56.36 -59.58
CA ARG A 45 -8.47 57.57 -58.78
C ARG A 45 -8.55 57.28 -57.27
N VAL A 46 -8.77 56.05 -56.87
CA VAL A 46 -8.92 55.67 -55.48
C VAL A 46 -7.54 55.79 -54.81
N LYS A 47 -7.51 56.42 -53.62
CA LYS A 47 -6.30 56.59 -52.81
C LYS A 47 -6.37 55.85 -51.50
N ARG A 48 -7.56 55.40 -51.10
CA ARG A 48 -7.81 54.58 -49.90
C ARG A 48 -8.99 53.65 -50.23
N ILE A 49 -8.93 52.43 -49.79
CA ILE A 49 -10.11 51.52 -49.72
C ILE A 49 -10.84 51.88 -48.42
N GLU A 50 -12.06 52.33 -48.50
CA GLU A 50 -12.85 52.73 -47.32
C GLU A 50 -13.27 51.53 -46.46
N ASP A 51 -13.64 51.81 -45.22
CA ASP A 51 -14.13 50.80 -44.32
C ASP A 51 -15.39 50.12 -44.89
N TYR A 52 -15.46 48.75 -44.78
CA TYR A 52 -16.54 47.90 -45.31
C TYR A 52 -16.77 47.97 -46.84
N ALA A 53 -15.85 48.53 -47.62
CA ALA A 53 -16.08 48.80 -49.05
C ALA A 53 -16.55 47.58 -49.86
N PHE A 54 -16.09 46.39 -49.58
CA PHE A 54 -16.42 45.13 -50.22
C PHE A 54 -16.84 44.03 -49.21
N ALA A 55 -17.22 44.43 -48.02
CA ALA A 55 -17.53 43.46 -46.95
C ALA A 55 -18.65 42.51 -47.38
N GLY A 56 -18.41 41.15 -47.29
CA GLY A 56 -19.38 40.11 -47.63
C GLY A 56 -19.60 39.92 -49.15
N ASP A 57 -18.81 40.56 -50.02
CA ASP A 57 -18.95 40.38 -51.47
C ASP A 57 -18.30 39.04 -51.91
N THR A 58 -19.15 38.00 -52.02
CA THR A 58 -18.78 36.68 -52.46
C THR A 58 -18.59 36.54 -53.99
N SER A 59 -18.86 37.62 -54.75
CA SER A 59 -18.66 37.59 -56.18
C SER A 59 -17.19 37.88 -56.60
N LEU A 60 -16.38 38.39 -55.66
CA LEU A 60 -14.99 38.71 -55.92
C LEU A 60 -14.13 37.46 -55.89
N GLU A 61 -13.47 37.12 -57.02
CA GLU A 61 -12.50 36.02 -57.06
C GLU A 61 -11.07 36.54 -57.18
N ARG A 62 -10.85 37.64 -57.95
CA ARG A 62 -9.57 38.32 -58.12
C ARG A 62 -9.74 39.82 -58.06
N VAL A 63 -8.88 40.52 -57.34
CA VAL A 63 -8.96 41.97 -57.18
C VAL A 63 -7.61 42.61 -57.50
N LYS A 64 -7.59 43.65 -58.29
CA LYS A 64 -6.42 44.47 -58.50
C LYS A 64 -6.60 45.84 -57.86
N ILE A 65 -5.70 46.20 -56.95
CA ILE A 65 -5.68 47.51 -56.24
C ILE A 65 -4.64 48.41 -56.99
N PRO A 66 -5.01 49.64 -57.39
CA PRO A 66 -4.09 50.52 -58.15
C PRO A 66 -2.97 51.08 -57.26
N ASP A 67 -1.78 51.35 -57.84
CA ASP A 67 -0.57 51.80 -57.14
C ASP A 67 -0.74 53.12 -56.32
N GLY A 68 -1.80 53.83 -56.51
CA GLY A 68 -2.10 55.07 -55.77
C GLY A 68 -2.74 54.83 -54.36
N VAL A 69 -3.13 53.62 -54.03
CA VAL A 69 -3.73 53.27 -52.73
C VAL A 69 -2.68 53.08 -51.68
N THR A 70 -2.80 53.75 -50.56
CA THR A 70 -1.84 53.65 -49.44
C THR A 70 -2.44 53.02 -48.19
N GLU A 71 -3.76 52.84 -48.12
CA GLU A 71 -4.46 52.27 -46.94
C GLU A 71 -5.66 51.41 -47.38
N ILE A 72 -5.81 50.26 -46.77
CA ILE A 72 -7.03 49.42 -46.79
C ILE A 72 -7.73 49.60 -45.44
N GLY A 73 -8.99 50.02 -45.47
CA GLY A 73 -9.82 50.34 -44.29
C GLY A 73 -10.23 49.10 -43.49
N ASP A 74 -10.89 49.37 -42.39
CA ASP A 74 -11.40 48.31 -41.49
C ASP A 74 -12.55 47.57 -42.21
N TYR A 75 -12.53 46.22 -42.11
CA TYR A 75 -13.50 45.30 -42.74
C TYR A 75 -13.59 45.41 -44.26
N ALA A 76 -12.68 46.06 -44.93
CA ALA A 76 -12.82 46.42 -46.33
C ALA A 76 -13.15 45.22 -47.26
N PHE A 77 -12.62 44.04 -47.03
CA PHE A 77 -12.88 42.79 -47.74
C PHE A 77 -13.35 41.67 -46.79
N SER A 78 -13.81 41.97 -45.57
CA SER A 78 -14.25 40.99 -44.61
C SER A 78 -15.37 40.10 -45.17
N GLY A 79 -15.22 38.77 -45.10
CA GLY A 79 -16.21 37.80 -45.57
C GLY A 79 -16.27 37.66 -47.12
N CYS A 80 -15.27 38.12 -47.86
CA CYS A 80 -15.12 37.83 -49.28
C CYS A 80 -14.63 36.37 -49.47
N THR A 81 -15.50 35.40 -49.23
CA THR A 81 -15.15 33.98 -49.11
C THR A 81 -14.58 33.36 -50.40
N ASN A 82 -14.88 33.92 -51.59
CA ASN A 82 -14.39 33.42 -52.88
C ASN A 82 -13.16 34.19 -53.39
N LEU A 83 -12.66 35.19 -52.66
CA LEU A 83 -11.47 35.96 -53.05
C LEU A 83 -10.21 35.08 -52.95
N GLN A 84 -9.69 34.69 -54.12
CA GLN A 84 -8.52 33.79 -54.28
C GLN A 84 -7.19 34.55 -54.40
N GLU A 85 -7.21 35.74 -55.04
CA GLU A 85 -6.00 36.48 -55.34
C GLU A 85 -6.28 38.00 -55.26
N ILE A 86 -5.35 38.74 -54.64
CA ILE A 86 -5.39 40.19 -54.59
C ILE A 86 -4.03 40.75 -54.95
N GLU A 87 -3.98 41.65 -55.97
CA GLU A 87 -2.77 42.38 -56.29
C GLU A 87 -2.75 43.67 -55.47
N LEU A 88 -1.83 43.75 -54.50
CA LEU A 88 -1.60 44.86 -53.58
C LEU A 88 -0.64 45.90 -54.19
N PRO A 89 -0.86 47.20 -53.98
CA PRO A 89 0.00 48.23 -54.52
C PRO A 89 1.32 48.36 -53.74
N ASP A 90 2.45 48.70 -54.42
CA ASP A 90 3.75 48.91 -53.78
C ASP A 90 3.73 49.99 -52.69
N GLY A 91 2.82 50.98 -52.80
CA GLY A 91 2.68 52.11 -51.89
C GLY A 91 1.84 51.85 -50.63
N LEU A 92 1.35 50.61 -50.43
CA LEU A 92 0.50 50.25 -49.28
C LEU A 92 1.24 50.40 -47.96
N THR A 93 0.75 51.23 -47.04
CA THR A 93 1.38 51.47 -45.73
C THR A 93 0.55 50.90 -44.57
N LYS A 94 -0.76 50.66 -44.75
CA LYS A 94 -1.61 50.17 -43.70
C LYS A 94 -2.70 49.23 -44.20
N ILE A 95 -2.88 48.09 -43.45
CA ILE A 95 -4.02 47.20 -43.57
C ILE A 95 -4.83 47.35 -42.28
N GLY A 96 -6.14 47.66 -42.40
CA GLY A 96 -7.03 47.92 -41.28
C GLY A 96 -7.44 46.68 -40.48
N ASN A 97 -8.22 46.90 -39.43
CA ASN A 97 -8.75 45.79 -38.62
C ASN A 97 -9.78 45.00 -39.42
N HIS A 98 -9.76 43.67 -39.29
CA HIS A 98 -10.67 42.77 -40.01
C HIS A 98 -10.66 42.94 -41.53
N ALA A 99 -9.64 43.57 -42.10
CA ALA A 99 -9.65 43.95 -43.53
C ALA A 99 -9.91 42.78 -44.47
N PHE A 100 -9.41 41.61 -44.22
CA PHE A 100 -9.59 40.35 -44.96
C PHE A 100 -10.11 39.21 -44.06
N ASP A 101 -10.72 39.51 -42.92
CA ASP A 101 -11.29 38.54 -42.01
C ASP A 101 -12.31 37.64 -42.75
N GLY A 102 -12.09 36.31 -42.66
CA GLY A 102 -12.96 35.33 -43.32
C GLY A 102 -12.81 35.21 -44.86
N CYS A 103 -11.75 35.74 -45.45
CA CYS A 103 -11.42 35.49 -46.86
C CYS A 103 -10.87 34.05 -47.04
N THR A 104 -11.75 33.06 -46.94
CA THR A 104 -11.38 31.64 -46.83
C THR A 104 -10.67 31.08 -48.07
N ALA A 105 -10.86 31.66 -49.28
CA ALA A 105 -10.20 31.23 -50.51
C ALA A 105 -8.88 31.93 -50.83
N LEU A 106 -8.48 32.96 -50.05
CA LEU A 106 -7.27 33.75 -50.31
C LEU A 106 -6.01 32.91 -50.13
N VAL A 107 -5.21 32.72 -51.24
CA VAL A 107 -4.09 31.76 -51.23
C VAL A 107 -2.76 32.42 -50.91
N ARG A 108 -2.48 33.62 -51.40
CA ARG A 108 -1.19 34.30 -51.21
C ARG A 108 -1.32 35.81 -51.25
N LEU A 109 -0.37 36.47 -50.57
CA LEU A 109 -0.12 37.90 -50.64
C LEU A 109 1.27 38.14 -51.19
N GLY A 110 1.41 39.07 -52.08
CA GLY A 110 2.71 39.51 -52.64
C GLY A 110 3.51 40.38 -51.65
N ASP A 111 4.66 40.89 -52.13
CA ASP A 111 5.52 41.77 -51.35
C ASP A 111 4.80 43.12 -51.06
N MET A 112 4.92 43.58 -49.82
CA MET A 112 4.35 44.83 -49.31
C MET A 112 5.46 45.72 -48.75
N ASN A 113 6.29 46.24 -49.66
CA ASN A 113 7.58 46.89 -49.32
C ASN A 113 7.44 48.19 -48.46
N GLN A 114 6.28 48.83 -48.45
CA GLN A 114 6.03 50.04 -47.66
C GLN A 114 5.09 49.81 -46.45
N LEU A 115 4.59 48.60 -46.27
CA LEU A 115 3.63 48.30 -45.21
C LEU A 115 4.26 48.53 -43.82
N GLU A 116 3.61 49.37 -43.02
CA GLU A 116 4.01 49.74 -41.66
C GLU A 116 3.20 49.03 -40.58
N SER A 117 1.88 48.73 -40.87
CA SER A 117 1.01 48.09 -39.89
C SER A 117 -0.04 47.16 -40.48
N ILE A 118 -0.26 46.05 -39.82
CA ILE A 118 -1.38 45.12 -39.98
C ILE A 118 -2.31 45.23 -38.79
N GLY A 119 -3.60 45.41 -39.05
CA GLY A 119 -4.64 45.58 -38.03
C GLY A 119 -4.98 44.29 -37.26
N GLU A 120 -5.87 44.51 -36.30
CA GLU A 120 -6.44 43.42 -35.50
C GLU A 120 -7.36 42.54 -36.39
N TYR A 121 -7.26 41.17 -36.25
CA TYR A 121 -8.01 40.19 -37.06
C TYR A 121 -7.85 40.35 -38.58
N ALA A 122 -6.87 41.09 -39.04
CA ALA A 122 -6.80 41.52 -40.46
C ALA A 122 -6.90 40.37 -41.47
N PHE A 123 -6.39 39.18 -41.16
CA PHE A 123 -6.42 37.97 -41.97
C PHE A 123 -6.98 36.76 -41.19
N SER A 124 -7.69 36.98 -40.10
CA SER A 124 -8.31 35.90 -39.32
C SER A 124 -9.21 35.05 -40.23
N GLY A 125 -9.16 33.75 -40.14
CA GLY A 125 -9.98 32.84 -40.94
C GLY A 125 -9.63 32.77 -42.45
N CYS A 126 -8.48 33.25 -42.90
CA CYS A 126 -7.99 33.04 -44.24
C CYS A 126 -7.44 31.62 -44.39
N GLU A 127 -8.31 30.61 -44.51
CA GLU A 127 -7.95 29.17 -44.41
C GLU A 127 -7.02 28.69 -45.50
N ALA A 128 -7.13 29.23 -46.71
CA ALA A 128 -6.32 28.83 -47.87
C ALA A 128 -4.99 29.62 -47.97
N LEU A 129 -4.72 30.58 -47.07
CA LEU A 129 -3.53 31.41 -47.14
C LEU A 129 -2.26 30.61 -46.88
N GLU A 130 -1.40 30.43 -47.89
CA GLU A 130 -0.17 29.63 -47.80
C GLU A 130 1.10 30.48 -47.58
N SER A 131 1.13 31.73 -48.13
CA SER A 131 2.31 32.57 -48.03
C SER A 131 2.01 34.06 -48.07
N ILE A 132 2.87 34.82 -47.37
CA ILE A 132 2.88 36.30 -47.40
C ILE A 132 4.29 36.72 -47.82
N GLY A 133 4.39 37.69 -48.74
CA GLY A 133 5.64 38.28 -49.25
C GLY A 133 6.37 39.14 -48.20
N ASP A 134 7.47 39.78 -48.67
CA ASP A 134 8.31 40.58 -47.78
C ASP A 134 7.63 41.88 -47.31
N MET A 135 7.86 42.19 -46.04
CA MET A 135 7.33 43.39 -45.36
C MET A 135 8.45 44.14 -44.59
N PRO A 136 9.49 44.63 -45.26
CA PRO A 136 10.72 45.08 -44.58
C PRO A 136 10.50 46.34 -43.72
N LYS A 137 9.38 47.08 -43.89
CA LYS A 137 9.02 48.27 -43.07
C LYS A 137 7.98 48.01 -42.01
N LEU A 138 7.44 46.80 -41.95
CA LEU A 138 6.36 46.45 -41.00
C LEU A 138 6.83 46.63 -39.55
N GLN A 139 6.16 47.44 -38.80
CA GLN A 139 6.48 47.75 -37.40
C GLN A 139 5.55 47.05 -36.41
N THR A 140 4.28 46.85 -36.79
CA THR A 140 3.28 46.29 -35.89
C THR A 140 2.38 45.29 -36.57
N ILE A 141 2.17 44.15 -35.88
CA ILE A 141 1.18 43.12 -36.24
C ILE A 141 0.11 43.15 -35.14
N GLY A 142 -1.16 43.30 -35.52
CA GLY A 142 -2.30 43.44 -34.61
C GLY A 142 -2.60 42.14 -33.85
N ASN A 143 -3.49 42.29 -32.88
CA ASN A 143 -3.97 41.08 -32.17
C ASN A 143 -4.77 40.19 -33.14
N TYR A 144 -4.65 38.88 -33.00
CA TYR A 144 -5.39 37.93 -33.82
C TYR A 144 -5.23 38.06 -35.32
N ALA A 145 -4.20 38.78 -35.80
CA ALA A 145 -4.09 39.16 -37.21
C ALA A 145 -4.19 37.99 -38.19
N PHE A 146 -3.69 36.78 -37.81
CA PHE A 146 -3.77 35.53 -38.56
C PHE A 146 -4.36 34.38 -37.70
N ALA A 147 -5.03 34.73 -36.64
CA ALA A 147 -5.44 33.78 -35.62
C ALA A 147 -6.54 32.82 -36.06
N GLU A 148 -6.62 31.78 -35.28
CA GLU A 148 -7.76 30.86 -35.23
C GLU A 148 -9.01 31.59 -34.67
N LEU A 149 -10.13 31.47 -35.37
CA LEU A 149 -11.41 31.96 -34.91
C LEU A 149 -12.38 30.79 -34.74
N THR A 150 -12.96 30.66 -33.57
CA THR A 150 -14.04 29.68 -33.35
C THR A 150 -15.38 30.33 -33.64
N VAL A 151 -16.05 29.91 -34.73
CA VAL A 151 -17.38 30.35 -35.12
C VAL A 151 -18.39 29.31 -34.65
N THR A 152 -19.32 29.69 -33.78
CA THR A 152 -20.39 28.82 -33.35
C THR A 152 -21.61 29.12 -34.20
N ASP A 153 -22.09 28.15 -34.96
CA ASP A 153 -23.38 28.21 -35.65
C ASP A 153 -24.51 28.27 -34.62
N GLU A 154 -25.27 29.35 -34.62
CA GLU A 154 -26.35 29.56 -33.63
C GLU A 154 -27.50 28.57 -33.79
N ASP A 155 -27.73 28.05 -35.00
CA ASP A 155 -28.88 27.17 -35.29
C ASP A 155 -28.57 25.72 -34.96
N SER A 156 -27.33 25.28 -35.15
CA SER A 156 -26.89 23.90 -34.90
C SER A 156 -26.11 23.73 -33.59
N GLY A 157 -25.64 24.83 -32.96
CA GLY A 157 -24.74 24.80 -31.81
C GLY A 157 -23.35 24.25 -32.13
N THR A 158 -23.03 24.01 -33.41
CA THR A 158 -21.75 23.43 -33.83
C THR A 158 -20.70 24.54 -33.87
N ALA A 159 -19.63 24.35 -33.10
CA ALA A 159 -18.46 25.21 -33.15
C ALA A 159 -17.54 24.78 -34.30
N THR A 160 -17.34 25.63 -35.29
CA THR A 160 -16.31 25.41 -36.32
C THR A 160 -15.17 26.39 -36.09
N THR A 161 -13.94 25.83 -36.15
CA THR A 161 -12.72 26.60 -35.97
C THR A 161 -12.12 26.88 -37.33
N VAL A 162 -11.97 28.17 -37.68
CA VAL A 162 -11.35 28.63 -38.92
C VAL A 162 -10.04 29.36 -38.59
N SER A 163 -8.96 29.06 -39.27
CA SER A 163 -7.64 29.65 -39.01
C SER A 163 -6.78 29.74 -40.27
N CYS A 164 -5.75 30.55 -40.28
CA CYS A 164 -4.71 30.52 -41.32
C CYS A 164 -3.85 29.28 -41.23
N ARG A 165 -4.50 28.09 -41.14
CA ARG A 165 -3.82 26.80 -40.85
C ARG A 165 -2.82 26.39 -41.92
N LEU A 166 -2.97 26.83 -43.15
CA LEU A 166 -2.08 26.50 -44.28
C LEU A 166 -0.92 27.48 -44.46
N LEU A 167 -0.86 28.56 -43.67
CA LEU A 167 0.24 29.55 -43.78
C LEU A 167 1.58 28.89 -43.43
N LYS A 168 2.44 28.77 -44.42
CA LYS A 168 3.77 28.10 -44.33
C LYS A 168 4.91 29.09 -44.09
N THR A 169 4.82 30.23 -44.75
CA THR A 169 5.90 31.23 -44.71
C THR A 169 5.36 32.64 -44.67
N ILE A 170 6.07 33.49 -43.95
CA ILE A 170 5.88 34.95 -43.94
C ILE A 170 7.23 35.58 -44.22
N GLY A 171 7.25 36.61 -45.10
CA GLY A 171 8.49 37.24 -45.53
C GLY A 171 9.20 38.06 -44.45
N ASN A 172 10.07 38.95 -44.86
CA ASN A 172 10.97 39.70 -43.97
C ASN A 172 10.17 40.54 -42.95
N LEU A 173 10.44 40.32 -41.63
CA LEU A 173 9.87 41.05 -40.49
C LEU A 173 10.94 41.85 -39.73
N ASP A 174 12.07 42.22 -40.32
CA ASP A 174 13.21 42.83 -39.64
C ASP A 174 12.87 44.13 -38.89
N SER A 175 11.87 44.91 -39.36
CA SER A 175 11.44 46.17 -38.75
C SER A 175 10.42 46.00 -37.66
N VAL A 176 9.86 44.79 -37.47
CA VAL A 176 8.77 44.54 -36.49
C VAL A 176 9.26 44.79 -35.08
N THR A 177 8.53 45.63 -34.35
CA THR A 177 8.80 45.95 -32.93
C THR A 177 7.77 45.33 -31.99
N ARG A 178 6.55 45.06 -32.50
CA ARG A 178 5.45 44.53 -31.70
C ARG A 178 4.63 43.49 -32.47
N ILE A 179 4.41 42.32 -31.82
CA ILE A 179 3.49 41.27 -32.30
C ILE A 179 2.35 41.19 -31.28
N GLY A 180 1.11 41.31 -31.78
CA GLY A 180 -0.10 41.33 -30.97
C GLY A 180 -0.41 39.98 -30.30
N SER A 181 -1.40 39.99 -29.42
CA SER A 181 -1.92 38.78 -28.79
C SER A 181 -2.48 37.83 -29.84
N GLU A 182 -2.11 36.56 -29.72
CA GLU A 182 -2.56 35.46 -30.59
C GLU A 182 -2.42 35.74 -32.10
N ALA A 183 -1.50 36.65 -32.46
CA ALA A 183 -1.36 37.13 -33.84
C ALA A 183 -1.22 36.01 -34.89
N PHE A 184 -0.53 34.90 -34.56
CA PHE A 184 -0.34 33.71 -35.39
C PHE A 184 -0.89 32.42 -34.71
N SER A 185 -1.77 32.58 -33.74
CA SER A 185 -2.34 31.40 -33.05
C SER A 185 -3.08 30.50 -34.04
N GLY A 186 -2.73 29.17 -34.03
CA GLY A 186 -3.33 28.19 -34.91
C GLY A 186 -2.78 28.15 -36.34
N CYS A 187 -1.72 28.90 -36.69
CA CYS A 187 -1.00 28.75 -37.95
C CYS A 187 -0.17 27.46 -37.93
N ARG A 188 -0.85 26.32 -38.03
CA ARG A 188 -0.22 24.98 -37.78
C ARG A 188 0.90 24.63 -38.74
N GLU A 189 0.78 25.05 -40.01
CA GLU A 189 1.79 24.76 -41.04
C GLU A 189 2.93 25.81 -41.12
N LEU A 190 2.94 26.86 -40.26
CA LEU A 190 3.96 27.89 -40.26
C LEU A 190 5.34 27.30 -39.91
N GLU A 191 6.23 27.19 -40.88
CA GLU A 191 7.55 26.60 -40.70
C GLU A 191 8.61 27.60 -40.23
N SER A 192 8.51 28.85 -40.65
CA SER A 192 9.45 29.92 -40.30
C SER A 192 8.83 31.31 -40.38
N ILE A 193 9.34 32.24 -39.57
CA ILE A 193 8.90 33.66 -39.52
C ILE A 193 10.07 34.65 -39.82
N GLY A 194 11.22 34.15 -40.26
CA GLY A 194 12.39 35.00 -40.35
C GLY A 194 13.00 35.42 -39.02
N ALA A 195 13.95 36.37 -39.06
CA ALA A 195 14.51 36.95 -37.84
C ALA A 195 13.69 38.15 -37.34
N LEU A 196 13.72 38.36 -36.02
CA LEU A 196 12.97 39.42 -35.32
C LEU A 196 13.90 40.35 -34.51
N PRO A 197 14.93 40.96 -35.14
CA PRO A 197 16.02 41.66 -34.45
C PRO A 197 15.56 42.95 -33.73
N ASN A 198 14.40 43.48 -34.07
CA ASN A 198 13.86 44.73 -33.52
C ASN A 198 12.67 44.51 -32.59
N VAL A 199 12.19 43.26 -32.43
CA VAL A 199 11.03 42.96 -31.56
C VAL A 199 11.35 43.25 -30.10
N THR A 200 10.54 44.11 -29.50
CA THR A 200 10.62 44.45 -28.07
C THR A 200 9.45 43.80 -27.28
N ARG A 201 8.36 43.43 -27.98
CA ARG A 201 7.18 42.85 -27.37
C ARG A 201 6.53 41.83 -28.30
N ILE A 202 6.39 40.61 -27.78
CA ILE A 202 5.53 39.54 -28.29
C ILE A 202 4.44 39.35 -27.25
N ALA A 203 3.17 39.47 -27.62
CA ALA A 203 2.08 39.46 -26.66
C ALA A 203 1.63 38.04 -26.33
N PHE A 204 0.56 37.89 -25.54
CA PHE A 204 -0.05 36.63 -25.12
C PHE A 204 -0.32 35.71 -26.33
N GLY A 205 0.07 34.44 -26.25
CA GLY A 205 -0.28 33.40 -27.21
C GLY A 205 0.11 33.64 -28.67
N ALA A 206 1.02 34.61 -28.94
CA ALA A 206 1.26 35.12 -30.30
C ALA A 206 1.58 34.03 -31.33
N PHE A 207 2.22 32.94 -30.96
CA PHE A 207 2.54 31.79 -31.80
C PHE A 207 1.99 30.49 -31.24
N GLN A 208 0.95 30.54 -30.41
CA GLN A 208 0.34 29.35 -29.86
C GLN A 208 -0.16 28.40 -30.95
N ASN A 209 0.05 27.09 -30.83
CA ASN A 209 -0.35 26.05 -31.81
C ASN A 209 0.29 26.20 -33.20
N CYS A 210 1.47 26.85 -33.33
CA CYS A 210 2.29 26.84 -34.56
C CYS A 210 3.09 25.54 -34.60
N GLU A 211 2.42 24.40 -34.89
CA GLU A 211 2.95 23.05 -34.73
C GLU A 211 4.21 22.77 -35.58
N LYS A 212 4.34 23.42 -36.76
CA LYS A 212 5.47 23.24 -37.69
C LYS A 212 6.59 24.25 -37.52
N LEU A 213 6.45 25.26 -36.67
CA LEU A 213 7.45 26.28 -36.44
C LEU A 213 8.73 25.66 -35.86
N LYS A 214 9.85 25.76 -36.58
CA LYS A 214 11.11 25.08 -36.25
C LYS A 214 12.06 25.94 -35.42
N LYS A 215 12.08 27.25 -35.67
CA LYS A 215 13.01 28.16 -35.00
C LYS A 215 12.48 29.60 -34.99
N VAL A 216 12.89 30.34 -33.95
CA VAL A 216 12.67 31.79 -33.81
C VAL A 216 14.01 32.43 -33.45
N GLU A 217 14.44 33.40 -34.28
CA GLU A 217 15.77 34.02 -34.14
C GLU A 217 15.65 35.53 -33.91
N GLY A 218 16.70 36.10 -33.32
CA GLY A 218 16.84 37.58 -33.22
C GLY A 218 16.15 38.25 -32.03
N LEU A 219 15.68 37.51 -31.00
CA LEU A 219 14.93 38.02 -29.88
C LEU A 219 15.74 38.81 -28.83
N GLY A 220 16.90 39.36 -29.23
CA GLY A 220 17.86 40.01 -28.32
C GLY A 220 17.32 41.28 -27.63
N LYS A 221 16.23 41.90 -28.11
CA LYS A 221 15.60 43.08 -27.45
C LYS A 221 14.39 42.71 -26.59
N LEU A 222 13.98 41.44 -26.62
CA LEU A 222 12.84 41.00 -25.82
C LEU A 222 13.20 40.94 -24.34
N THR A 223 12.34 41.47 -23.49
CA THR A 223 12.54 41.47 -22.02
C THR A 223 11.63 40.48 -21.28
N VAL A 224 10.51 40.10 -21.91
CA VAL A 224 9.54 39.15 -21.35
C VAL A 224 9.08 38.19 -22.45
N VAL A 225 9.14 36.92 -22.20
CA VAL A 225 8.37 35.90 -22.96
C VAL A 225 7.01 35.78 -22.28
N ASN A 226 5.97 36.27 -22.95
CA ASN A 226 4.62 36.31 -22.36
C ASN A 226 3.97 34.95 -22.25
N LYS A 227 2.80 34.94 -21.56
CA LYS A 227 2.07 33.67 -21.38
C LYS A 227 1.73 33.01 -22.71
N TYR A 228 1.92 31.71 -22.80
CA TYR A 228 1.60 30.86 -23.96
C TYR A 228 2.20 31.27 -25.29
N THR A 229 3.19 32.18 -25.30
CA THR A 229 3.75 32.75 -26.54
C THR A 229 4.07 31.70 -27.60
N PHE A 230 4.70 30.60 -27.24
CA PHE A 230 5.09 29.46 -28.10
C PHE A 230 4.44 28.14 -27.65
N SER A 231 3.36 28.19 -26.88
CA SER A 231 2.72 26.96 -26.40
C SER A 231 2.26 26.08 -27.57
N ASN A 232 2.51 24.77 -27.45
CA ASN A 232 2.21 23.76 -28.48
C ASN A 232 2.88 24.00 -29.86
N CYS A 233 4.06 24.61 -29.85
CA CYS A 233 4.94 24.64 -31.02
C CYS A 233 5.77 23.34 -31.04
N THR A 234 5.13 22.24 -31.41
CA THR A 234 5.69 20.88 -31.22
C THR A 234 6.96 20.61 -32.03
N SER A 235 7.20 21.32 -33.14
CA SER A 235 8.41 21.20 -33.95
C SER A 235 9.49 22.26 -33.62
N LEU A 236 9.25 23.14 -32.62
CA LEU A 236 10.19 24.19 -32.27
C LEU A 236 11.46 23.58 -31.65
N GLU A 237 12.58 23.65 -32.38
CA GLU A 237 13.84 23.04 -31.97
C GLU A 237 14.67 23.98 -31.08
N TYR A 238 14.66 25.27 -31.40
CA TYR A 238 15.37 26.26 -30.61
C TYR A 238 14.85 27.70 -30.78
N VAL A 239 15.06 28.49 -29.71
CA VAL A 239 14.83 29.94 -29.67
C VAL A 239 16.10 30.64 -29.24
N ASP A 240 16.53 31.60 -30.03
CA ASP A 240 17.82 32.22 -29.81
C ASP A 240 17.69 33.60 -29.11
N ASN A 241 18.82 33.96 -28.45
CA ASN A 241 19.10 35.33 -27.93
C ASN A 241 18.13 35.85 -26.89
N LEU A 242 17.73 35.01 -25.93
CA LEU A 242 16.91 35.41 -24.78
C LEU A 242 17.75 36.09 -23.67
N ASN A 243 18.94 36.65 -24.00
CA ASN A 243 19.90 37.20 -23.01
C ASN A 243 19.36 38.37 -22.19
N ASN A 244 18.37 39.13 -22.68
CA ASN A 244 17.76 40.26 -22.01
C ASN A 244 16.42 39.92 -21.34
N VAL A 245 15.95 38.68 -21.50
CA VAL A 245 14.70 38.24 -20.88
C VAL A 245 14.86 38.18 -19.37
N THR A 246 13.97 38.90 -18.66
CA THR A 246 13.91 38.91 -17.19
C THR A 246 12.84 37.97 -16.67
N GLN A 247 11.82 37.67 -17.50
CA GLN A 247 10.72 36.80 -17.11
C GLN A 247 10.30 35.87 -18.25
N ILE A 248 10.18 34.58 -17.95
CA ILE A 248 9.47 33.60 -18.78
C ILE A 248 8.13 33.34 -18.09
N SER A 249 7.04 33.72 -18.75
CA SER A 249 5.71 33.68 -18.17
C SER A 249 5.10 32.26 -18.24
N ALA A 250 3.92 32.08 -17.64
CA ALA A 250 3.25 30.79 -17.61
C ALA A 250 2.98 30.22 -19.02
N GLY A 251 3.25 28.92 -19.20
CA GLY A 251 3.01 28.18 -20.44
C GLY A 251 3.79 28.69 -21.66
N ALA A 252 4.80 29.55 -21.47
CA ALA A 252 5.49 30.27 -22.57
C ALA A 252 6.03 29.32 -23.66
N PHE A 253 6.52 28.15 -23.30
CA PHE A 253 7.01 27.08 -24.16
C PHE A 253 6.33 25.73 -23.84
N GLY A 254 5.18 25.74 -23.21
CA GLY A 254 4.47 24.50 -22.89
C GLY A 254 4.24 23.65 -24.15
N ASP A 255 4.47 22.33 -24.05
CA ASP A 255 4.29 21.36 -25.12
C ASP A 255 5.19 21.56 -26.37
N CYS A 256 6.30 22.33 -26.25
CA CYS A 256 7.34 22.40 -27.26
C CYS A 256 8.21 21.14 -27.24
N SER A 257 7.67 20.02 -27.71
CA SER A 257 8.29 18.70 -27.53
C SER A 257 9.64 18.52 -28.22
N ALA A 258 9.92 19.26 -29.29
CA ALA A 258 11.22 19.24 -30.01
C ALA A 258 12.25 20.24 -29.47
N LEU A 259 11.88 21.12 -28.51
CA LEU A 259 12.73 22.18 -28.02
C LEU A 259 13.95 21.62 -27.27
N THR A 260 15.16 21.82 -27.81
CA THR A 260 16.40 21.32 -27.20
C THR A 260 17.12 22.35 -26.34
N ASN A 261 16.92 23.64 -26.66
CA ASN A 261 17.67 24.74 -26.02
C ASN A 261 16.95 26.10 -26.21
N VAL A 262 17.02 26.95 -25.20
CA VAL A 262 16.50 28.34 -25.23
C VAL A 262 17.60 29.39 -25.07
N GLY A 263 18.88 28.98 -25.26
CA GLY A 263 20.02 29.87 -25.14
C GLY A 263 20.31 30.28 -23.68
N LYS A 264 20.91 31.49 -23.51
CA LYS A 264 21.30 31.99 -22.18
C LYS A 264 20.18 32.80 -21.53
N LEU A 265 19.86 32.51 -20.28
CA LEU A 265 18.83 33.19 -19.49
C LEU A 265 19.47 34.03 -18.36
N ASN A 266 20.58 34.70 -18.65
CA ASN A 266 21.41 35.39 -17.63
C ASN A 266 20.69 36.46 -16.80
N LYS A 267 19.61 37.05 -17.32
CA LYS A 267 18.83 38.07 -16.63
C LYS A 267 17.48 37.58 -16.10
N ALA A 268 17.13 36.30 -16.35
CA ALA A 268 15.87 35.76 -15.90
C ALA A 268 15.80 35.77 -14.38
N THR A 269 14.72 36.34 -13.84
CA THR A 269 14.43 36.40 -12.40
C THR A 269 13.27 35.50 -12.02
N SER A 270 12.44 35.08 -12.98
CA SER A 270 11.32 34.17 -12.75
C SER A 270 11.01 33.28 -13.95
N ILE A 271 10.63 32.06 -13.63
CA ILE A 271 10.08 31.08 -14.56
C ILE A 271 8.65 30.76 -14.10
N GLY A 272 7.68 31.00 -14.97
CA GLY A 272 6.25 30.86 -14.67
C GLY A 272 5.78 29.42 -14.60
N ALA A 273 4.54 29.22 -14.16
CA ALA A 273 3.90 27.91 -14.14
C ALA A 273 3.87 27.30 -15.55
N SER A 274 4.14 25.99 -15.65
CA SER A 274 4.12 25.24 -16.93
C SER A 274 4.99 25.86 -18.05
N ALA A 275 5.95 26.73 -17.71
CA ALA A 275 6.70 27.50 -18.71
C ALA A 275 7.42 26.61 -19.74
N PHE A 276 7.89 25.44 -19.36
CA PHE A 276 8.53 24.42 -20.20
C PHE A 276 7.85 23.05 -20.03
N TYR A 277 6.57 23.04 -19.70
CA TYR A 277 5.79 21.81 -19.54
C TYR A 277 5.91 20.93 -20.80
N ASN A 278 6.22 19.63 -20.62
CA ASN A 278 6.38 18.65 -21.71
C ASN A 278 7.42 19.02 -22.79
N CYS A 279 8.40 19.86 -22.50
CA CYS A 279 9.55 20.06 -23.40
C CYS A 279 10.48 18.84 -23.37
N ARG A 280 10.06 17.75 -24.01
CA ARG A 280 10.67 16.42 -23.85
C ARG A 280 12.11 16.36 -24.34
N ALA A 281 12.45 17.11 -25.40
CA ALA A 281 13.80 17.15 -25.96
C ALA A 281 14.72 18.17 -25.25
N LEU A 282 14.23 18.94 -24.29
CA LEU A 282 15.02 19.99 -23.63
C LEU A 282 16.15 19.33 -22.81
N GLU A 283 17.38 19.45 -23.32
CA GLU A 283 18.56 18.87 -22.66
C GLU A 283 19.20 19.81 -21.64
N LYS A 284 19.12 21.13 -21.91
CA LYS A 284 19.74 22.18 -21.10
C LYS A 284 18.85 23.39 -21.03
N ILE A 285 18.78 23.99 -19.87
CA ILE A 285 18.23 25.33 -19.64
C ILE A 285 19.40 26.27 -19.31
N GLY A 286 19.40 27.48 -19.77
CA GLY A 286 20.49 28.43 -19.57
C GLY A 286 20.87 28.64 -18.08
N ASN A 287 21.59 29.72 -17.79
CA ASN A 287 21.97 30.06 -16.42
C ASN A 287 20.76 30.60 -15.65
N LEU A 288 20.38 29.91 -14.55
CA LEU A 288 19.26 30.27 -13.68
C LEU A 288 19.68 30.90 -12.33
N SER A 289 20.96 31.30 -12.18
CA SER A 289 21.49 31.82 -10.89
C SER A 289 20.78 33.08 -10.36
N ASN A 290 20.14 33.86 -11.23
CA ASN A 290 19.35 35.05 -10.87
C ASN A 290 17.85 34.73 -10.67
N VAL A 291 17.40 33.52 -11.01
CA VAL A 291 15.99 33.12 -10.83
C VAL A 291 15.65 33.05 -9.35
N THR A 292 14.59 33.75 -8.95
CA THR A 292 14.10 33.76 -7.58
C THR A 292 12.92 32.83 -7.36
N SER A 293 12.18 32.52 -8.44
CA SER A 293 11.01 31.62 -8.39
C SER A 293 10.88 30.75 -9.64
N ILE A 294 10.61 29.48 -9.42
CA ILE A 294 10.22 28.49 -10.44
C ILE A 294 8.76 28.11 -10.15
N GLY A 295 7.90 28.25 -11.16
CA GLY A 295 6.46 28.02 -11.02
C GLY A 295 6.07 26.57 -10.92
N GLU A 296 4.80 26.33 -10.63
CA GLU A 296 4.17 25.01 -10.64
C GLU A 296 4.33 24.35 -12.02
N THR A 297 4.66 23.05 -12.05
CA THR A 297 4.87 22.25 -13.27
C THR A 297 5.83 22.87 -14.31
N ALA A 298 6.69 23.81 -13.90
CA ALA A 298 7.49 24.62 -14.82
C ALA A 298 8.33 23.80 -15.81
N PHE A 299 8.88 22.68 -15.39
CA PHE A 299 9.67 21.72 -16.17
C PHE A 299 9.07 20.32 -16.17
N ALA A 300 7.83 20.16 -15.74
CA ALA A 300 7.21 18.85 -15.66
C ALA A 300 7.21 18.18 -17.05
N GLY A 301 7.65 16.92 -17.11
CA GLY A 301 7.74 16.16 -18.36
C GLY A 301 8.95 16.47 -19.25
N CYS A 302 9.94 17.24 -18.78
CA CYS A 302 11.21 17.47 -19.51
C CYS A 302 12.13 16.25 -19.41
N ALA A 303 11.81 15.18 -20.15
CA ALA A 303 12.46 13.88 -19.99
C ALA A 303 13.98 13.87 -20.31
N SER A 304 14.44 14.74 -21.19
CA SER A 304 15.86 14.82 -21.58
C SER A 304 16.67 15.81 -20.75
N LEU A 305 16.03 16.58 -19.85
CA LEU A 305 16.72 17.60 -19.05
C LEU A 305 17.69 16.95 -18.06
N ARG A 306 18.99 17.23 -18.20
CA ARG A 306 20.05 16.61 -17.38
C ARG A 306 20.43 17.43 -16.16
N SER A 307 20.39 18.76 -16.26
CA SER A 307 20.69 19.67 -15.15
C SER A 307 20.07 21.03 -15.37
N VAL A 308 19.84 21.74 -14.28
CA VAL A 308 19.31 23.13 -14.29
C VAL A 308 20.33 24.17 -13.84
N GLY A 309 21.59 23.73 -13.58
CA GLY A 309 22.66 24.60 -13.09
C GLY A 309 22.43 25.13 -11.68
N GLU A 310 23.13 26.21 -11.32
CA GLU A 310 23.06 26.84 -10.01
C GLU A 310 21.74 27.60 -9.82
N LEU A 311 21.07 27.35 -8.69
CA LEU A 311 19.80 28.00 -8.29
C LEU A 311 19.99 28.91 -7.05
N THR A 312 21.14 29.60 -6.96
CA THR A 312 21.59 30.32 -5.76
C THR A 312 20.65 31.44 -5.28
N SER A 313 19.76 31.94 -6.14
CA SER A 313 18.77 32.97 -5.79
C SER A 313 17.37 32.45 -5.55
N VAL A 314 17.11 31.15 -5.83
CA VAL A 314 15.77 30.57 -5.74
C VAL A 314 15.26 30.54 -4.31
N THR A 315 14.09 31.12 -4.10
CA THR A 315 13.37 31.13 -2.83
C THR A 315 12.11 30.27 -2.87
N LYS A 316 11.61 29.94 -4.08
CA LYS A 316 10.42 29.15 -4.29
C LYS A 316 10.57 28.24 -5.50
N ILE A 317 10.26 26.95 -5.32
CA ILE A 317 10.04 25.95 -6.36
C ILE A 317 8.61 25.48 -6.19
N GLY A 318 7.76 25.59 -7.22
CA GLY A 318 6.34 25.22 -7.15
C GLY A 318 6.13 23.72 -7.17
N SER A 319 4.91 23.31 -6.85
CA SER A 319 4.49 21.91 -6.89
C SER A 319 4.72 21.32 -8.28
N HIS A 320 5.19 20.04 -8.33
CA HIS A 320 5.49 19.32 -9.57
C HIS A 320 6.48 20.04 -10.51
N ALA A 321 7.29 21.01 -10.02
CA ALA A 321 8.11 21.86 -10.89
C ALA A 321 9.03 21.05 -11.83
N PHE A 322 9.56 19.92 -11.37
CA PHE A 322 10.36 18.95 -12.14
C PHE A 322 9.67 17.57 -12.19
N GLY A 323 8.42 17.48 -11.78
CA GLY A 323 7.66 16.23 -11.69
C GLY A 323 7.12 15.74 -13.03
N GLY A 324 5.97 15.07 -12.99
CA GLY A 324 5.35 14.50 -14.17
C GLY A 324 4.50 15.49 -14.96
N GLY A 325 4.63 15.43 -16.29
CA GLY A 325 3.71 16.01 -17.26
C GLY A 325 2.77 14.94 -17.81
N VAL A 326 1.54 15.32 -18.13
CA VAL A 326 0.55 14.44 -18.76
C VAL A 326 0.94 14.17 -20.20
N LEU A 327 0.96 12.88 -20.59
CA LEU A 327 1.00 12.48 -21.99
C LEU A 327 -0.41 12.30 -22.50
N SER A 328 -0.72 12.97 -23.60
CA SER A 328 -1.97 12.73 -24.34
C SER A 328 -1.67 12.52 -25.82
N GLU A 329 -2.45 11.65 -26.46
CA GLU A 329 -2.45 11.45 -27.91
C GLU A 329 -3.87 11.55 -28.41
N ASN A 330 -4.12 12.40 -29.41
CA ASN A 330 -5.46 12.70 -29.93
C ASN A 330 -6.46 13.16 -28.84
N GLY A 331 -5.95 13.82 -27.77
CA GLY A 331 -6.77 14.28 -26.65
C GLY A 331 -7.06 13.21 -25.57
N TYR A 332 -6.57 11.98 -25.74
CA TYR A 332 -6.71 10.92 -24.76
C TYR A 332 -5.45 10.80 -23.88
N PHE A 333 -5.65 10.64 -22.56
CA PHE A 333 -4.56 10.38 -21.63
C PHE A 333 -3.91 9.03 -21.95
N ILE A 334 -2.58 9.04 -22.15
CA ILE A 334 -1.80 7.82 -22.40
C ILE A 334 -0.72 7.55 -21.33
N GLY A 335 -0.55 8.45 -20.36
CA GLY A 335 0.39 8.26 -19.26
C GLY A 335 1.00 9.55 -18.73
N TRP A 336 2.07 9.39 -17.93
CA TRP A 336 2.85 10.48 -17.37
C TRP A 336 4.28 10.46 -17.94
N GLN A 337 4.83 11.64 -18.23
CA GLN A 337 6.22 11.82 -18.60
C GLN A 337 6.94 12.55 -17.46
N TYR A 338 8.04 11.97 -16.97
CA TYR A 338 8.84 12.53 -15.88
C TYR A 338 10.19 13.08 -16.36
N CYS A 339 10.85 13.92 -15.53
CA CYS A 339 12.21 14.37 -15.76
C CYS A 339 13.24 13.26 -15.46
N THR A 340 13.15 12.16 -16.18
CA THR A 340 13.90 10.92 -15.89
C THR A 340 15.40 11.04 -16.11
N SER A 341 15.88 12.05 -16.85
CA SER A 341 17.30 12.29 -17.11
C SER A 341 17.94 13.34 -16.21
N LEU A 342 17.18 13.96 -15.29
CA LEU A 342 17.69 15.00 -14.39
C LEU A 342 18.67 14.38 -13.38
N GLU A 343 19.96 14.61 -13.55
CA GLU A 343 21.02 14.01 -12.74
C GLU A 343 21.39 14.85 -11.51
N SER A 344 21.26 16.17 -11.62
CA SER A 344 21.58 17.09 -10.53
C SER A 344 20.82 18.40 -10.61
N VAL A 345 20.56 18.98 -9.44
CA VAL A 345 20.08 20.34 -9.24
C VAL A 345 21.12 21.06 -8.40
N GLY A 346 21.52 22.30 -8.79
CA GLY A 346 22.53 23.07 -8.09
C GLY A 346 22.07 23.53 -6.70
N ASP A 347 22.97 24.23 -5.99
CA ASP A 347 22.73 24.71 -4.63
C ASP A 347 21.56 25.69 -4.56
N MET A 348 20.73 25.53 -3.53
CA MET A 348 19.52 26.31 -3.28
C MET A 348 19.52 26.94 -1.85
N PRO A 349 20.55 27.76 -1.51
CA PRO A 349 20.75 28.20 -0.14
C PRO A 349 19.66 29.15 0.39
N LYS A 350 18.75 29.64 -0.46
CA LYS A 350 17.65 30.53 -0.07
C LYS A 350 16.29 29.83 -0.06
N LEU A 351 16.23 28.59 -0.51
CA LEU A 351 14.97 27.82 -0.56
C LEU A 351 14.52 27.50 0.86
N LYS A 352 13.21 27.71 1.11
CA LYS A 352 12.61 27.42 2.43
C LYS A 352 11.67 26.23 2.42
N VAL A 353 11.03 25.97 1.31
CA VAL A 353 10.04 24.90 1.17
C VAL A 353 10.32 24.16 -0.13
N ILE A 354 10.36 22.85 -0.07
CA ILE A 354 10.23 21.97 -1.23
C ILE A 354 8.76 21.60 -1.28
N GLU A 355 8.07 22.12 -2.28
CA GLU A 355 6.62 21.90 -2.45
C GLU A 355 6.29 20.48 -2.89
N ASP A 356 5.00 20.14 -2.89
CA ASP A 356 4.51 18.81 -3.21
C ASP A 356 4.95 18.35 -4.60
N ALA A 357 5.41 17.09 -4.68
CA ALA A 357 5.85 16.43 -5.90
C ALA A 357 6.89 17.21 -6.73
N ALA A 358 7.63 18.16 -6.12
CA ALA A 358 8.56 19.05 -6.83
C ALA A 358 9.55 18.28 -7.73
N PHE A 359 10.02 17.11 -7.31
CA PHE A 359 10.95 16.23 -8.04
C PHE A 359 10.38 14.82 -8.25
N TYR A 360 9.06 14.67 -8.27
CA TYR A 360 8.38 13.39 -8.42
C TYR A 360 8.82 12.66 -9.71
N GLY A 361 9.31 11.42 -9.57
CA GLY A 361 9.72 10.59 -10.71
C GLY A 361 11.07 10.97 -11.36
N CYS A 362 11.87 11.86 -10.75
CA CYS A 362 13.22 12.21 -11.22
C CYS A 362 14.22 11.06 -10.97
N SER A 363 14.09 9.97 -11.71
CA SER A 363 14.77 8.71 -11.42
C SER A 363 16.30 8.74 -11.55
N ALA A 364 16.86 9.67 -12.36
CA ALA A 364 18.31 9.84 -12.50
C ALA A 364 18.92 10.81 -11.48
N LEU A 365 18.12 11.49 -10.65
CA LEU A 365 18.59 12.50 -9.69
C LEU A 365 19.47 11.84 -8.62
N LYS A 366 20.76 12.19 -8.57
CA LYS A 366 21.76 11.64 -7.65
C LYS A 366 21.93 12.48 -6.38
N ASN A 367 21.87 13.80 -6.54
CA ASN A 367 22.00 14.75 -5.46
C ASN A 367 21.23 16.03 -5.77
N ILE A 368 20.95 16.83 -4.74
CA ILE A 368 20.09 18.03 -4.81
C ILE A 368 20.78 19.27 -4.22
N GLY A 369 22.03 19.38 -4.16
CA GLY A 369 22.71 20.58 -3.65
C GLY A 369 22.37 20.93 -2.18
N ASP A 370 22.68 22.17 -1.79
CA ASP A 370 22.50 22.68 -0.41
C ASP A 370 21.04 23.05 -0.11
N LEU A 371 20.46 22.42 0.92
CA LEU A 371 19.11 22.63 1.44
C LEU A 371 19.09 23.22 2.87
N ASN A 372 20.19 23.83 3.33
CA ASN A 372 20.38 24.26 4.73
C ASN A 372 19.27 25.16 5.29
N ASN A 373 18.53 25.87 4.46
CA ASN A 373 17.44 26.75 4.89
C ASN A 373 16.05 26.17 4.69
N VAL A 374 15.93 24.95 4.18
CA VAL A 374 14.65 24.28 3.99
C VAL A 374 14.04 23.93 5.34
N THR A 375 12.78 24.32 5.51
CA THR A 375 12.01 24.08 6.74
C THR A 375 10.95 23.00 6.56
N SER A 376 10.52 22.71 5.32
CA SER A 376 9.57 21.63 5.04
C SER A 376 9.83 20.96 3.68
N ILE A 377 9.58 19.67 3.65
CA ILE A 377 9.58 18.83 2.46
C ILE A 377 8.13 18.37 2.26
N GLY A 378 7.53 18.72 1.13
CA GLY A 378 6.14 18.47 0.80
C GLY A 378 5.84 17.01 0.48
N ASP A 379 4.57 16.73 0.22
CA ASP A 379 4.07 15.41 -0.13
C ASP A 379 4.67 14.94 -1.47
N ASN A 380 5.11 13.68 -1.53
CA ASN A 380 5.68 13.08 -2.75
C ASN A 380 6.90 13.83 -3.32
N ALA A 381 7.53 14.75 -2.60
CA ALA A 381 8.52 15.68 -3.12
C ALA A 381 9.66 15.01 -3.90
N PHE A 382 10.14 13.86 -3.46
CA PHE A 382 11.20 13.04 -4.08
C PHE A 382 10.73 11.63 -4.40
N ALA A 383 9.43 11.36 -4.39
CA ALA A 383 8.93 10.01 -4.65
C ALA A 383 9.43 9.49 -6.00
N GLY A 384 10.02 8.29 -6.02
CA GLY A 384 10.57 7.66 -7.22
C GLY A 384 11.94 8.20 -7.70
N CYS A 385 12.64 9.00 -6.90
CA CYS A 385 14.01 9.41 -7.19
C CYS A 385 14.99 8.25 -6.93
N SER A 386 14.95 7.22 -7.79
CA SER A 386 15.62 5.94 -7.54
C SER A 386 17.15 6.00 -7.46
N SER A 387 17.76 7.03 -8.06
CA SER A 387 19.21 7.25 -8.03
C SER A 387 19.66 8.22 -6.92
N LEU A 388 18.75 8.78 -6.12
CA LEU A 388 19.09 9.75 -5.09
C LEU A 388 19.90 9.08 -3.98
N GLU A 389 21.18 9.44 -3.88
CA GLU A 389 22.12 8.85 -2.92
C GLU A 389 22.20 9.61 -1.60
N SER A 390 22.02 10.92 -1.66
CA SER A 390 22.05 11.82 -0.50
C SER A 390 21.21 13.05 -0.73
N ILE A 391 20.74 13.67 0.36
CA ILE A 391 19.90 14.88 0.31
C ILE A 391 20.55 16.10 1.00
N GLY A 392 21.78 15.98 1.46
CA GLY A 392 22.46 17.05 2.21
C GLY A 392 21.96 17.19 3.63
N ASP A 393 22.26 18.34 4.25
CA ASP A 393 21.91 18.64 5.63
C ASP A 393 20.48 19.18 5.74
N LEU A 394 19.66 18.56 6.60
CA LEU A 394 18.26 18.91 6.85
C LEU A 394 18.06 19.56 8.23
N ASN A 395 19.04 20.34 8.70
CA ASN A 395 19.09 20.90 10.06
C ASN A 395 17.92 21.81 10.44
N ASN A 396 17.24 22.38 9.45
CA ASN A 396 16.13 23.30 9.67
C ASN A 396 14.77 22.70 9.33
N VAL A 397 14.72 21.48 8.80
CA VAL A 397 13.46 20.83 8.43
C VAL A 397 12.65 20.49 9.67
N THR A 398 11.38 20.91 9.66
CA THR A 398 10.41 20.65 10.72
C THR A 398 9.40 19.58 10.30
N THR A 399 9.16 19.43 8.98
CA THR A 399 8.17 18.48 8.45
C THR A 399 8.68 17.75 7.22
N ILE A 400 8.42 16.45 7.17
CA ILE A 400 8.57 15.61 5.99
C ILE A 400 7.18 15.08 5.65
N GLY A 401 6.69 15.35 4.44
CA GLY A 401 5.33 15.07 4.00
C GLY A 401 5.03 13.60 3.70
N TYR A 402 3.79 13.33 3.30
CA TYR A 402 3.31 12.04 2.83
C TYR A 402 4.16 11.54 1.66
N ASN A 403 4.62 10.28 1.73
CA ASN A 403 5.35 9.62 0.64
C ASN A 403 6.55 10.43 0.09
N ALA A 404 7.15 11.31 0.90
CA ALA A 404 8.13 12.29 0.42
C ALA A 404 9.34 11.67 -0.30
N PHE A 405 9.84 10.51 0.15
CA PHE A 405 10.90 9.70 -0.47
C PHE A 405 10.39 8.32 -0.88
N GLY A 406 9.10 8.13 -0.98
CA GLY A 406 8.48 6.85 -1.22
C GLY A 406 8.38 6.49 -2.71
N VAL A 407 7.21 6.00 -3.10
CA VAL A 407 6.97 5.45 -4.42
C VAL A 407 6.41 6.50 -5.39
N SER A 408 6.93 6.51 -6.60
CA SER A 408 6.23 7.07 -7.76
C SER A 408 5.65 5.95 -8.60
N ASN A 409 4.50 6.19 -9.19
CA ASN A 409 3.83 5.26 -10.08
C ASN A 409 3.38 5.97 -11.36
N ASN A 410 3.32 5.23 -12.44
CA ASN A 410 2.59 5.60 -13.64
C ASN A 410 1.26 4.83 -13.64
N TRP A 411 0.22 5.41 -14.23
CA TRP A 411 -1.08 4.76 -14.37
C TRP A 411 -1.33 4.44 -15.82
N GLU A 412 -1.58 3.19 -16.13
CA GLU A 412 -1.94 2.73 -17.46
C GLU A 412 -3.18 1.85 -17.36
N ASN A 413 -4.23 2.16 -18.13
CA ASN A 413 -5.50 1.44 -18.12
C ASN A 413 -6.13 1.24 -16.71
N GLY A 414 -5.92 2.19 -15.80
CA GLY A 414 -6.43 2.13 -14.42
C GLY A 414 -5.58 1.32 -13.44
N TYR A 415 -4.40 0.84 -13.87
CA TYR A 415 -3.45 0.12 -13.02
C TYR A 415 -2.18 0.94 -12.82
N ALA A 416 -1.61 0.88 -11.62
CA ALA A 416 -0.30 1.46 -11.35
C ALA A 416 0.77 0.61 -12.04
N VAL A 417 1.56 1.25 -12.93
CA VAL A 417 2.67 0.63 -13.64
C VAL A 417 3.95 1.43 -13.40
N ASP A 418 5.12 0.83 -13.68
CA ASP A 418 6.44 1.48 -13.55
C ASP A 418 6.67 2.07 -12.14
N LEU A 419 6.42 1.25 -11.09
CA LEU A 419 6.67 1.62 -9.70
C LEU A 419 8.16 1.88 -9.46
N ARG A 420 8.50 3.08 -8.99
CA ARG A 420 9.88 3.48 -8.69
C ARG A 420 9.96 3.97 -7.26
N TYR A 421 11.00 3.54 -6.55
CA TYR A 421 11.26 3.87 -5.15
C TYR A 421 12.60 4.58 -5.01
N CYS A 422 12.83 5.33 -3.93
CA CYS A 422 14.12 5.95 -3.63
C CYS A 422 15.12 4.90 -3.09
N THR A 423 15.46 3.92 -3.92
CA THR A 423 16.24 2.74 -3.52
C THR A 423 17.72 3.04 -3.20
N SER A 424 18.28 4.15 -3.68
CA SER A 424 19.71 4.48 -3.55
C SER A 424 20.04 5.39 -2.36
N LEU A 425 19.05 5.93 -1.65
CA LEU A 425 19.25 6.82 -0.51
C LEU A 425 19.94 6.06 0.62
N LYS A 426 21.17 6.48 1.00
CA LYS A 426 22.06 5.74 1.91
C LYS A 426 21.90 6.16 3.37
N SER A 427 21.76 7.46 3.61
CA SER A 427 21.63 8.00 4.96
C SER A 427 20.97 9.37 4.94
N ILE A 428 20.35 9.70 6.06
CA ILE A 428 19.88 11.05 6.39
C ILE A 428 20.55 11.44 7.72
N GLY A 429 21.12 12.64 7.74
CA GLY A 429 21.80 13.18 8.92
C GLY A 429 20.89 13.48 10.10
N ASP A 430 21.42 14.18 11.10
CA ASP A 430 20.63 14.70 12.22
C ASP A 430 19.59 15.72 11.72
N MET A 431 18.38 15.65 12.24
CA MET A 431 17.31 16.59 11.96
C MET A 431 16.80 17.20 13.28
N PRO A 432 17.56 18.13 13.85
CA PRO A 432 17.33 18.61 15.21
C PRO A 432 16.03 19.39 15.40
N LYS A 433 15.39 19.83 14.32
CA LYS A 433 14.12 20.57 14.36
C LYS A 433 12.92 19.78 13.85
N LEU A 434 13.13 18.55 13.39
CA LEU A 434 12.05 17.75 12.81
C LEU A 434 10.99 17.43 13.87
N GLU A 435 9.75 17.78 13.55
CA GLU A 435 8.59 17.52 14.40
C GLU A 435 7.69 16.41 13.85
N THR A 436 7.61 16.28 12.53
CA THR A 436 6.69 15.31 11.90
C THR A 436 7.32 14.58 10.71
N ILE A 437 7.08 13.28 10.65
CA ILE A 437 7.33 12.42 9.47
C ILE A 437 5.98 11.91 8.98
N GLY A 438 5.66 12.14 7.70
CA GLY A 438 4.41 11.73 7.08
C GLY A 438 4.27 10.23 6.89
N GLU A 439 3.06 9.80 6.55
CA GLU A 439 2.74 8.43 6.15
C GLU A 439 3.55 8.04 4.89
N ASN A 440 4.05 6.79 4.84
CA ASN A 440 4.84 6.25 3.72
C ASN A 440 6.13 7.04 3.39
N ALA A 441 6.59 7.98 4.21
CA ALA A 441 7.63 8.95 3.86
C ALA A 441 8.90 8.32 3.28
N PHE A 442 9.32 7.15 3.72
CA PHE A 442 10.53 6.43 3.29
C PHE A 442 10.26 5.02 2.77
N VAL A 443 9.02 4.74 2.36
CA VAL A 443 8.68 3.42 1.77
C VAL A 443 9.58 3.15 0.56
N GLY A 444 10.22 1.98 0.54
CA GLY A 444 11.09 1.55 -0.55
C GLY A 444 12.51 2.11 -0.50
N CYS A 445 12.90 2.86 0.52
CA CYS A 445 14.28 3.32 0.71
C CYS A 445 15.19 2.15 1.16
N SER A 446 15.37 1.16 0.28
CA SER A 446 16.00 -0.12 0.61
C SER A 446 17.49 -0.02 0.97
N SER A 447 18.19 1.03 0.53
CA SER A 447 19.60 1.29 0.87
C SER A 447 19.78 2.18 2.10
N LEU A 448 18.71 2.73 2.66
CA LEU A 448 18.79 3.63 3.81
C LEU A 448 19.32 2.86 5.03
N ALA A 449 20.55 3.17 5.43
CA ALA A 449 21.26 2.44 6.49
C ALA A 449 21.12 3.09 7.86
N SER A 450 20.95 4.42 7.91
CA SER A 450 20.82 5.15 9.18
C SER A 450 20.06 6.45 9.03
N ILE A 451 19.38 6.84 10.12
CA ILE A 451 18.82 8.17 10.35
C ILE A 451 19.44 8.71 11.63
N GLY A 452 19.83 9.98 11.61
CA GLY A 452 20.43 10.67 12.75
C GLY A 452 19.44 10.92 13.90
N ASN A 453 19.83 11.75 14.86
CA ASN A 453 19.00 12.08 16.01
C ASN A 453 17.84 13.00 15.62
N LEU A 454 16.70 12.77 16.25
CA LEU A 454 15.41 13.44 16.01
C LEU A 454 14.84 13.99 17.33
N PRO A 455 15.55 14.86 18.03
CA PRO A 455 15.25 15.21 19.42
C PRO A 455 13.91 15.93 19.62
N ASN A 456 13.34 16.52 18.56
CA ASN A 456 12.07 17.24 18.59
C ASN A 456 10.92 16.51 17.87
N LEU A 457 11.16 15.29 17.41
CA LEU A 457 10.15 14.54 16.67
C LEU A 457 8.98 14.17 17.59
N LYS A 458 7.77 14.54 17.17
CA LYS A 458 6.52 14.34 17.90
C LYS A 458 5.64 13.27 17.28
N SER A 459 5.68 13.14 15.94
CA SER A 459 4.82 12.19 15.24
C SER A 459 5.49 11.52 14.04
N ILE A 460 5.15 10.25 13.82
CA ILE A 460 5.51 9.46 12.64
C ILE A 460 4.21 8.85 12.11
N GLY A 461 3.94 9.04 10.81
CA GLY A 461 2.76 8.49 10.13
C GLY A 461 2.86 6.98 9.86
N ASP A 462 1.74 6.40 9.42
CA ASP A 462 1.63 4.98 9.10
C ASP A 462 2.68 4.58 8.04
N PHE A 463 3.25 3.37 8.18
CA PHE A 463 4.18 2.78 7.22
C PHE A 463 5.42 3.63 6.88
N ALA A 464 5.78 4.62 7.68
CA ALA A 464 6.82 5.60 7.31
C ALA A 464 8.14 4.98 6.85
N PHE A 465 8.58 3.85 7.40
CA PHE A 465 9.78 3.09 7.03
C PHE A 465 9.47 1.64 6.67
N GLY A 466 8.31 1.15 7.07
CA GLY A 466 7.80 -0.18 6.80
C GLY A 466 7.06 -0.23 5.47
N SER A 467 6.53 -1.40 5.11
CA SER A 467 5.67 -1.49 3.94
C SER A 467 4.30 -2.06 4.28
N GLY A 468 3.33 -1.49 3.58
CA GLY A 468 2.31 -2.34 3.00
C GLY A 468 2.90 -3.17 1.84
N MET A 469 2.17 -4.17 1.37
CA MET A 469 2.60 -5.00 0.24
C MET A 469 2.77 -4.13 -1.01
N GLY A 470 4.01 -3.97 -1.51
CA GLY A 470 4.28 -3.43 -2.84
C GLY A 470 4.20 -4.56 -3.86
N MET A 471 3.74 -4.26 -5.06
CA MET A 471 3.78 -5.18 -6.20
C MET A 471 4.72 -4.64 -7.26
N ASP A 472 5.44 -5.52 -7.97
CA ASP A 472 6.20 -5.13 -9.16
C ASP A 472 5.26 -4.98 -10.37
N ASN A 473 5.82 -4.54 -11.50
CA ASN A 473 5.08 -4.38 -12.76
C ASN A 473 4.49 -5.68 -13.31
N ASN A 474 4.81 -6.84 -12.74
CA ASN A 474 4.31 -8.16 -13.10
C ASN A 474 3.29 -8.69 -12.09
N GLY A 475 2.94 -7.90 -11.06
CA GLY A 475 2.03 -8.30 -9.98
C GLY A 475 2.68 -9.19 -8.90
N ASN A 476 4.01 -9.31 -8.87
CA ASN A 476 4.70 -10.04 -7.80
C ASN A 476 4.88 -9.12 -6.59
N GLU A 477 4.72 -9.70 -5.40
CA GLU A 477 5.02 -8.99 -4.15
C GLU A 477 6.51 -8.61 -4.10
N ILE A 478 6.77 -7.32 -3.91
CA ILE A 478 8.12 -6.80 -3.69
C ILE A 478 8.27 -6.29 -2.26
N ASN A 479 9.47 -6.48 -1.73
CA ASN A 479 9.83 -5.95 -0.42
C ASN A 479 10.13 -4.45 -0.53
N THR A 480 9.18 -3.64 -0.09
CA THR A 480 9.28 -2.17 -0.11
C THR A 480 9.73 -1.59 1.24
N ASN A 481 10.33 -2.39 2.10
CA ASN A 481 10.82 -1.95 3.42
C ASN A 481 12.21 -1.31 3.36
N CYS A 482 12.56 -0.53 4.38
CA CYS A 482 13.92 -0.05 4.61
C CYS A 482 14.82 -1.20 5.13
N ILE A 483 15.08 -2.18 4.27
CA ILE A 483 15.75 -3.46 4.66
C ILE A 483 17.21 -3.29 5.11
N SER A 484 17.86 -2.16 4.79
CA SER A 484 19.23 -1.85 5.20
C SER A 484 19.32 -0.98 6.45
N LEU A 485 18.18 -0.49 6.95
CA LEU A 485 18.12 0.42 8.09
C LEU A 485 18.57 -0.30 9.37
N LYS A 486 19.74 0.08 9.89
CA LYS A 486 20.37 -0.55 11.07
C LYS A 486 20.13 0.21 12.35
N LYS A 487 20.01 1.54 12.25
CA LYS A 487 19.91 2.40 13.42
C LYS A 487 19.06 3.64 13.14
N ILE A 488 18.24 4.00 14.13
CA ILE A 488 17.54 5.27 14.22
C ILE A 488 17.99 5.95 15.53
N GLY A 489 18.26 7.25 15.46
CA GLY A 489 18.68 8.04 16.62
C GLY A 489 17.57 8.23 17.67
N ASN A 490 17.88 9.05 18.70
CA ASN A 490 16.96 9.31 19.80
C ASN A 490 15.75 10.14 19.39
N MET A 491 14.57 9.79 19.91
CA MET A 491 13.28 10.44 19.69
C MET A 491 12.53 10.70 21.00
N PRO A 492 13.14 11.44 21.94
CA PRO A 492 12.63 11.57 23.32
C PRO A 492 11.30 12.32 23.43
N GLN A 493 10.84 12.99 22.38
CA GLN A 493 9.55 13.71 22.36
C GLN A 493 8.48 13.02 21.51
N LEU A 494 8.76 11.80 21.04
CA LEU A 494 7.82 11.06 20.18
C LEU A 494 6.61 10.61 21.00
N VAL A 495 5.43 11.14 20.64
CA VAL A 495 4.17 10.85 21.33
C VAL A 495 3.13 10.16 20.43
N SER A 496 3.24 10.30 19.10
CA SER A 496 2.30 9.72 18.14
C SER A 496 3.04 8.91 17.11
N VAL A 497 2.66 7.64 16.97
CA VAL A 497 3.25 6.71 16.01
C VAL A 497 2.14 5.98 15.28
N GLY A 498 2.22 5.94 13.95
CA GLY A 498 1.27 5.23 13.10
C GLY A 498 1.48 3.72 13.09
N LEU A 499 0.62 3.03 12.35
CA LEU A 499 0.68 1.58 12.18
C LEU A 499 1.91 1.16 11.34
N CYS A 500 2.49 -0.01 11.66
CA CYS A 500 3.53 -0.67 10.86
C CYS A 500 4.77 0.19 10.55
N VAL A 501 5.08 1.21 11.36
CA VAL A 501 6.11 2.23 11.06
C VAL A 501 7.45 1.63 10.70
N PHE A 502 7.92 0.61 11.42
CA PHE A 502 9.19 -0.08 11.17
C PHE A 502 9.03 -1.54 10.74
N SER A 503 7.81 -1.95 10.41
CA SER A 503 7.52 -3.35 10.07
C SER A 503 8.48 -3.87 9.01
N ASN A 504 9.06 -5.06 9.25
CA ASN A 504 9.99 -5.75 8.35
C ASN A 504 11.29 -4.99 7.98
N CYS A 505 11.68 -3.94 8.70
CA CYS A 505 13.02 -3.34 8.58
C CYS A 505 14.06 -4.30 9.20
N LYS A 506 14.29 -5.46 8.57
CA LYS A 506 14.99 -6.62 9.14
C LYS A 506 16.42 -6.36 9.63
N ALA A 507 17.11 -5.34 9.07
CA ALA A 507 18.47 -4.99 9.50
C ALA A 507 18.50 -4.14 10.76
N LEU A 508 17.37 -3.66 11.28
CA LEU A 508 17.32 -2.73 12.41
C LEU A 508 17.79 -3.45 13.70
N GLU A 509 18.89 -2.98 14.26
CA GLU A 509 19.57 -3.55 15.42
C GLU A 509 19.16 -2.84 16.71
N SER A 510 18.91 -1.51 16.64
CA SER A 510 18.52 -0.70 17.78
C SER A 510 17.73 0.53 17.39
N ILE A 511 16.85 0.96 18.30
CA ILE A 511 16.10 2.22 18.23
C ILE A 511 16.47 3.01 19.46
N GLY A 512 16.65 4.33 19.29
CA GLY A 512 16.97 5.24 20.37
C GLY A 512 15.82 5.46 21.35
N ASP A 513 15.94 6.49 22.18
CA ASP A 513 15.03 6.85 23.24
C ASP A 513 13.59 7.07 22.75
N LEU A 514 12.60 6.42 23.39
CA LEU A 514 11.16 6.49 23.15
C LEU A 514 10.39 6.91 24.42
N SER A 515 11.04 7.58 25.37
CA SER A 515 10.54 7.81 26.73
C SER A 515 9.25 8.61 26.84
N SER A 516 8.83 9.33 25.80
CA SER A 516 7.52 10.02 25.76
C SER A 516 6.39 9.22 25.09
N LEU A 517 6.69 8.03 24.55
CA LEU A 517 5.69 7.22 23.88
C LEU A 517 4.75 6.58 24.91
N THR A 518 3.44 6.85 24.78
CA THR A 518 2.43 6.31 25.70
C THR A 518 1.69 5.11 25.12
N GLU A 519 1.60 4.98 23.80
CA GLU A 519 0.91 3.90 23.11
C GLU A 519 1.79 3.34 22.00
N MET A 520 1.95 2.03 21.95
CA MET A 520 2.62 1.34 20.86
C MET A 520 1.57 0.83 19.88
N PRO A 521 1.55 1.31 18.64
CA PRO A 521 0.58 0.87 17.65
C PRO A 521 0.80 -0.59 17.20
N ALA A 522 -0.21 -1.15 16.55
CA ALA A 522 -0.11 -2.48 15.99
C ALA A 522 1.02 -2.58 14.94
N ASN A 523 1.72 -3.73 14.96
CA ASN A 523 2.80 -4.07 14.03
C ASN A 523 3.99 -3.10 14.00
N MET A 524 4.17 -2.23 14.99
CA MET A 524 5.22 -1.20 14.97
C MET A 524 6.61 -1.79 14.65
N PHE A 525 6.99 -2.91 15.28
CA PHE A 525 8.27 -3.58 15.12
C PHE A 525 8.16 -5.00 14.56
N THR A 526 7.06 -5.34 13.91
CA THR A 526 6.84 -6.70 13.36
C THR A 526 7.97 -7.08 12.41
N GLY A 527 8.52 -8.29 12.59
CA GLY A 527 9.50 -8.88 11.68
C GLY A 527 10.92 -8.33 11.77
N LEU A 528 11.25 -7.54 12.80
CA LEU A 528 12.59 -7.02 13.05
C LEU A 528 13.50 -8.10 13.63
N SER A 529 13.94 -9.02 12.79
CA SER A 529 14.69 -10.21 13.24
C SER A 529 16.04 -9.92 13.92
N ASN A 530 16.62 -8.74 13.67
CA ASN A 530 17.92 -8.32 14.22
C ASN A 530 17.81 -7.30 15.36
N LEU A 531 16.61 -6.86 15.73
CA LEU A 531 16.41 -5.90 16.81
C LEU A 531 16.80 -6.55 18.14
N VAL A 532 17.83 -6.02 18.78
CA VAL A 532 18.37 -6.53 20.04
C VAL A 532 17.74 -5.82 21.24
N SER A 533 17.52 -4.50 21.12
CA SER A 533 16.96 -3.67 22.17
C SER A 533 16.15 -2.50 21.63
N VAL A 534 15.18 -2.06 22.40
CA VAL A 534 14.45 -0.81 22.20
C VAL A 534 14.82 0.18 23.30
N GLY A 535 14.58 1.48 23.05
CA GLY A 535 14.80 2.51 24.05
C GLY A 535 13.88 2.40 25.29
N ASP A 536 13.83 3.45 26.09
CA ASP A 536 12.99 3.51 27.29
C ASP A 536 11.49 3.45 26.90
N LEU A 537 10.77 2.49 27.46
CA LEU A 537 9.33 2.27 27.29
C LEU A 537 8.53 2.51 28.60
N SER A 538 9.13 3.18 29.57
CA SER A 538 8.52 3.35 30.91
C SER A 538 7.20 4.15 30.91
N SER A 539 6.95 4.97 29.88
CA SER A 539 5.69 5.73 29.72
C SER A 539 4.59 4.95 29.00
N VAL A 540 4.91 3.77 28.41
CA VAL A 540 3.94 3.01 27.60
C VAL A 540 2.82 2.45 28.48
N THR A 541 1.58 2.71 28.09
CA THR A 541 0.37 2.22 28.76
C THR A 541 -0.30 1.09 27.98
N SER A 542 -0.06 0.99 26.67
CA SER A 542 -0.60 -0.07 25.82
C SER A 542 0.39 -0.52 24.75
N VAL A 543 0.45 -1.83 24.53
CA VAL A 543 1.21 -2.49 23.48
C VAL A 543 0.24 -3.08 22.45
N GLY A 544 0.29 -2.61 21.22
CA GLY A 544 -0.63 -3.01 20.14
C GLY A 544 -0.43 -4.46 19.67
N ASN A 545 -1.40 -4.94 18.89
CA ASN A 545 -1.34 -6.26 18.28
C ASN A 545 -0.08 -6.44 17.44
N SER A 546 0.61 -7.58 17.63
CA SER A 546 1.85 -7.92 16.88
C SER A 546 2.98 -6.89 16.97
N ALA A 547 2.99 -6.00 17.97
CA ALA A 547 3.94 -4.89 18.05
C ALA A 547 5.41 -5.33 17.91
N PHE A 548 5.80 -6.46 18.49
CA PHE A 548 7.15 -7.08 18.40
C PHE A 548 7.14 -8.46 17.73
N ASN A 549 6.07 -8.85 17.02
CA ASN A 549 5.98 -10.18 16.43
C ASN A 549 7.18 -10.47 15.52
N GLY A 550 7.89 -11.57 15.79
CA GLY A 550 9.05 -12.01 15.01
C GLY A 550 10.36 -11.26 15.29
N CYS A 551 10.46 -10.51 16.38
CA CYS A 551 11.70 -9.88 16.84
C CYS A 551 12.63 -10.93 17.49
N LYS A 552 13.21 -11.79 16.67
CA LYS A 552 13.93 -13.00 17.12
C LYS A 552 15.17 -12.71 17.96
N ALA A 553 15.86 -11.58 17.72
CA ALA A 553 17.07 -11.19 18.45
C ALA A 553 16.78 -10.34 19.70
N LEU A 554 15.53 -9.95 19.95
CA LEU A 554 15.13 -9.09 21.05
C LEU A 554 15.37 -9.82 22.38
N VAL A 555 16.25 -9.28 23.24
CA VAL A 555 16.64 -9.91 24.52
C VAL A 555 15.75 -9.44 25.65
N SER A 556 15.43 -8.13 25.67
CA SER A 556 14.52 -7.53 26.65
C SER A 556 13.91 -6.26 26.10
N VAL A 557 12.77 -5.85 26.66
CA VAL A 557 12.10 -4.58 26.36
C VAL A 557 12.20 -3.57 27.52
N GLY A 558 12.95 -3.89 28.57
CA GLY A 558 13.01 -3.09 29.80
C GLY A 558 11.73 -3.18 30.64
N ASP A 559 11.64 -2.33 31.64
CA ASP A 559 10.46 -2.23 32.51
C ASP A 559 9.37 -1.40 31.83
N MET A 560 8.14 -1.89 31.87
CA MET A 560 6.94 -1.20 31.38
C MET A 560 5.90 -1.06 32.51
N PRO A 561 6.22 -0.30 33.58
CA PRO A 561 5.41 -0.30 34.80
C PRO A 561 4.01 0.27 34.62
N ASN A 562 3.75 0.97 33.53
CA ASN A 562 2.46 1.60 33.24
C ASN A 562 1.59 0.81 32.25
N VAL A 563 2.07 -0.32 31.73
CA VAL A 563 1.32 -1.13 30.76
C VAL A 563 0.10 -1.77 31.40
N MET A 564 -1.05 -1.49 30.83
CA MET A 564 -2.35 -2.07 31.22
C MET A 564 -2.88 -3.06 30.19
N GLU A 565 -2.52 -2.89 28.92
CA GLU A 565 -2.98 -3.74 27.83
C GLU A 565 -1.82 -4.22 26.95
N ILE A 566 -1.84 -5.53 26.62
CA ILE A 566 -0.93 -6.16 25.65
C ILE A 566 -1.80 -6.84 24.59
N GLY A 567 -1.65 -6.44 23.33
CA GLY A 567 -2.44 -6.95 22.21
C GLY A 567 -2.11 -8.38 21.82
N ASP A 568 -2.96 -8.99 20.99
CA ASP A 568 -2.73 -10.33 20.44
C ASP A 568 -1.39 -10.37 19.67
N TRP A 569 -0.65 -11.50 19.84
CA TRP A 569 0.64 -11.76 19.19
C TRP A 569 1.74 -10.71 19.46
N ALA A 570 1.60 -9.87 20.46
CA ALA A 570 2.48 -8.71 20.68
C ALA A 570 3.98 -9.08 20.71
N PHE A 571 4.36 -10.17 21.35
CA PHE A 571 5.73 -10.70 21.45
C PHE A 571 5.90 -12.09 20.80
N ARG A 572 4.97 -12.49 19.92
CA ARG A 572 5.03 -13.79 19.26
C ARG A 572 6.37 -13.97 18.54
N ASP A 573 6.97 -15.20 18.67
CA ASP A 573 8.22 -15.59 18.03
C ASP A 573 9.44 -14.70 18.39
N CYS A 574 9.41 -14.03 19.54
CA CYS A 574 10.56 -13.35 20.14
C CYS A 574 11.46 -14.38 20.84
N SER A 575 12.13 -15.23 20.05
CA SER A 575 12.81 -16.43 20.56
C SER A 575 13.96 -16.17 21.52
N SER A 576 14.60 -14.97 21.48
CA SER A 576 15.69 -14.57 22.41
C SER A 576 15.20 -13.80 23.61
N LEU A 577 13.90 -13.46 23.70
CA LEU A 577 13.36 -12.66 24.80
C LEU A 577 13.49 -13.46 26.11
N ALA A 578 14.36 -12.97 27.01
CA ALA A 578 14.67 -13.65 28.27
C ALA A 578 13.78 -13.20 29.43
N SER A 579 13.35 -11.92 29.39
CA SER A 579 12.46 -11.32 30.38
C SER A 579 11.64 -10.19 29.77
N ILE A 580 10.50 -9.87 30.38
CA ILE A 580 9.56 -8.85 29.89
C ILE A 580 9.40 -7.64 30.84
N GLY A 581 10.00 -7.66 32.02
CA GLY A 581 9.82 -6.61 33.02
C GLY A 581 8.55 -6.74 33.85
N ASP A 582 8.11 -5.63 34.45
CA ASP A 582 6.94 -5.58 35.33
C ASP A 582 5.64 -5.52 34.52
N LEU A 583 4.69 -6.45 34.79
CA LEU A 583 3.38 -6.53 34.20
C LEU A 583 2.25 -6.43 35.24
N SER A 584 2.56 -5.88 36.44
CA SER A 584 1.64 -5.85 37.57
C SER A 584 0.32 -5.10 37.32
N ASN A 585 0.26 -4.23 36.31
CA ASN A 585 -0.98 -3.53 35.91
C ASN A 585 -1.78 -4.21 34.81
N VAL A 586 -1.28 -5.33 34.25
CA VAL A 586 -1.94 -6.04 33.17
C VAL A 586 -3.07 -6.90 33.74
N THR A 587 -4.26 -6.80 33.17
CA THR A 587 -5.45 -7.54 33.62
C THR A 587 -5.75 -8.77 32.80
N SER A 588 -5.18 -8.90 31.61
CA SER A 588 -5.34 -10.09 30.77
C SER A 588 -4.11 -10.31 29.87
N ILE A 589 -3.72 -11.56 29.74
CA ILE A 589 -2.74 -12.00 28.72
C ILE A 589 -3.55 -12.52 27.53
N ARG A 590 -3.54 -11.77 26.41
CA ARG A 590 -4.35 -12.09 25.22
C ARG A 590 -3.78 -13.26 24.40
N ASN A 591 -4.39 -13.55 23.24
CA ASN A 591 -4.02 -14.71 22.43
C ASN A 591 -2.58 -14.62 21.89
N SER A 592 -1.84 -15.70 22.07
CA SER A 592 -0.48 -15.89 21.52
C SER A 592 0.52 -14.78 21.84
N VAL A 593 0.32 -14.03 22.92
CA VAL A 593 1.17 -12.88 23.28
C VAL A 593 2.63 -13.25 23.31
N PHE A 594 3.01 -14.36 23.97
CA PHE A 594 4.38 -14.84 24.12
C PHE A 594 4.64 -16.15 23.36
N LYS A 595 3.76 -16.52 22.42
CA LYS A 595 3.93 -17.76 21.63
C LYS A 595 5.31 -17.79 20.97
N GLY A 596 6.09 -18.87 21.21
CA GLY A 596 7.41 -19.05 20.62
C GLY A 596 8.54 -18.26 21.31
N CYS A 597 8.31 -17.64 22.46
CA CYS A 597 9.35 -16.99 23.29
C CYS A 597 10.16 -18.06 24.02
N SER A 598 10.94 -18.85 23.28
CA SER A 598 11.63 -20.04 23.81
C SER A 598 12.69 -19.76 24.88
N SER A 599 13.23 -18.54 24.93
CA SER A 599 14.21 -18.11 25.96
C SER A 599 13.58 -17.46 27.19
N LEU A 600 12.26 -17.21 27.19
CA LEU A 600 11.57 -16.54 28.30
C LEU A 600 11.62 -17.42 29.54
N ALA A 601 12.39 -17.00 30.53
CA ALA A 601 12.62 -17.79 31.73
C ALA A 601 11.60 -17.48 32.86
N SER A 602 11.11 -16.24 32.91
CA SER A 602 10.10 -15.79 33.87
C SER A 602 9.35 -14.61 33.30
N ILE A 603 8.14 -14.33 33.86
CA ILE A 603 7.25 -13.29 33.33
C ILE A 603 6.90 -12.22 34.36
N GLY A 604 7.45 -12.14 35.50
CA GLY A 604 7.11 -11.12 36.50
C GLY A 604 5.78 -11.38 37.23
N ASP A 605 5.21 -10.33 37.81
CA ASP A 605 3.98 -10.40 38.61
C ASP A 605 2.73 -10.39 37.72
N LEU A 606 1.90 -11.41 37.83
CA LEU A 606 0.62 -11.56 37.13
C LEU A 606 -0.60 -11.54 38.09
N SER A 607 -0.41 -11.03 39.31
CA SER A 607 -1.43 -11.07 40.36
C SER A 607 -2.74 -10.35 39.98
N ASN A 608 -2.73 -9.45 39.03
CA ASN A 608 -3.94 -8.76 38.55
C ASN A 608 -4.56 -9.40 37.30
N VAL A 609 -3.91 -10.46 36.75
CA VAL A 609 -4.42 -11.12 35.54
C VAL A 609 -5.62 -11.99 35.88
N THR A 610 -6.72 -11.78 35.15
CA THR A 610 -7.96 -12.52 35.28
C THR A 610 -8.20 -13.54 34.18
N SER A 611 -7.50 -13.42 33.04
CA SER A 611 -7.63 -14.35 31.92
C SER A 611 -6.31 -14.53 31.17
N ILE A 612 -6.09 -15.76 30.72
CA ILE A 612 -4.96 -16.15 29.86
C ILE A 612 -5.53 -16.70 28.55
N GLY A 613 -5.21 -16.06 27.41
CA GLY A 613 -5.77 -16.37 26.10
C GLY A 613 -5.14 -17.61 25.43
N ASN A 614 -5.71 -17.97 24.28
CA ASN A 614 -5.27 -19.13 23.50
C ASN A 614 -3.79 -19.01 23.10
N SER A 615 -3.02 -20.11 23.31
CA SER A 615 -1.59 -20.19 22.96
C SER A 615 -0.73 -19.08 23.57
N ALA A 616 -1.15 -18.42 24.64
CA ALA A 616 -0.48 -17.26 25.22
C ALA A 616 1.01 -17.47 25.47
N PHE A 617 1.41 -18.66 25.97
CA PHE A 617 2.80 -19.08 26.23
C PHE A 617 3.21 -20.34 25.44
N TYR A 618 2.52 -20.64 24.34
CA TYR A 618 2.80 -21.82 23.51
C TYR A 618 4.29 -21.85 23.10
N ASN A 619 5.00 -22.98 23.35
CA ASN A 619 6.44 -23.15 23.11
C ASN A 619 7.37 -22.17 23.90
N CYS A 620 6.98 -21.71 25.08
CA CYS A 620 7.89 -21.01 25.99
C CYS A 620 8.72 -22.04 26.78
N SER A 621 9.61 -22.74 26.09
CA SER A 621 10.29 -23.93 26.61
C SER A 621 11.21 -23.65 27.79
N SER A 622 11.71 -22.43 27.97
CA SER A 622 12.55 -22.01 29.11
C SER A 622 11.76 -21.47 30.31
N LEU A 623 10.44 -21.27 30.18
CA LEU A 623 9.63 -20.70 31.24
C LEU A 623 9.58 -21.63 32.45
N ALA A 624 10.28 -21.25 33.51
CA ALA A 624 10.43 -22.07 34.71
C ALA A 624 9.35 -21.77 35.75
N SER A 625 8.85 -20.54 35.78
CA SER A 625 7.77 -20.10 36.68
C SER A 625 6.90 -19.03 36.03
N ILE A 626 5.64 -18.95 36.43
CA ILE A 626 4.62 -18.03 35.82
C ILE A 626 4.15 -16.92 36.78
N GLY A 627 4.56 -16.91 38.03
CA GLY A 627 4.05 -15.97 39.03
C GLY A 627 2.76 -16.41 39.70
N ASP A 628 2.07 -15.44 40.34
CA ASP A 628 0.78 -15.69 41.02
C ASP A 628 -0.39 -15.62 40.01
N LEU A 629 -1.14 -16.72 39.92
CA LEU A 629 -2.32 -16.87 39.07
C LEU A 629 -3.64 -16.93 39.87
N SER A 630 -3.62 -16.54 41.15
CA SER A 630 -4.76 -16.70 42.05
C SER A 630 -6.02 -15.97 41.59
N ASN A 631 -5.91 -14.92 40.80
CA ASN A 631 -7.05 -14.16 40.25
C ASN A 631 -7.51 -14.65 38.87
N VAL A 632 -6.81 -15.62 38.26
CA VAL A 632 -7.18 -16.14 36.94
C VAL A 632 -8.46 -16.92 37.00
N THR A 633 -9.41 -16.58 36.12
CA THR A 633 -10.72 -17.26 36.01
C THR A 633 -10.82 -18.15 34.79
N SER A 634 -10.01 -17.88 33.77
CA SER A 634 -10.00 -18.66 32.52
C SER A 634 -8.61 -18.83 31.93
N ILE A 635 -8.33 -20.01 31.38
CA ILE A 635 -7.10 -20.36 30.69
C ILE A 635 -7.49 -20.93 29.31
N GLY A 636 -7.01 -20.31 28.24
CA GLY A 636 -7.36 -20.67 26.85
C GLY A 636 -6.68 -21.92 26.31
N ASN A 637 -7.10 -22.33 25.12
CA ASN A 637 -6.57 -23.50 24.40
C ASN A 637 -5.04 -23.41 24.22
N SER A 638 -4.34 -24.52 24.56
CA SER A 638 -2.89 -24.63 24.40
C SER A 638 -2.09 -23.48 25.05
N ALA A 639 -2.63 -22.83 26.07
CA ALA A 639 -2.05 -21.62 26.66
C ALA A 639 -0.57 -21.79 27.07
N PHE A 640 -0.22 -22.93 27.67
CA PHE A 640 1.14 -23.31 28.10
C PHE A 640 1.70 -24.54 27.36
N TYR A 641 1.12 -24.89 26.22
CA TYR A 641 1.56 -26.03 25.42
C TYR A 641 3.09 -26.01 25.26
N ASN A 642 3.75 -27.15 25.59
CA ASN A 642 5.20 -27.34 25.50
C ASN A 642 6.05 -26.30 26.28
N CYS A 643 5.56 -25.82 27.43
CA CYS A 643 6.36 -25.11 28.43
C CYS A 643 7.19 -26.10 29.24
N SER A 644 8.15 -26.74 28.61
CA SER A 644 8.83 -27.93 29.11
C SER A 644 9.65 -27.72 30.40
N SER A 645 10.01 -26.47 30.72
CA SER A 645 10.73 -26.11 31.97
C SER A 645 9.80 -25.68 33.11
N LEU A 646 8.50 -25.52 32.88
CA LEU A 646 7.56 -25.04 33.89
C LEU A 646 7.41 -26.05 35.02
N ALA A 647 7.95 -25.70 36.19
CA ALA A 647 8.00 -26.62 37.32
C ALA A 647 6.77 -26.56 38.24
N SER A 648 6.12 -25.42 38.32
CA SER A 648 4.87 -25.21 39.08
C SER A 648 4.06 -24.05 38.49
N ILE A 649 2.74 -24.11 38.73
CA ILE A 649 1.80 -23.05 38.32
C ILE A 649 1.04 -22.43 39.49
N GLY A 650 1.34 -22.90 40.74
CA GLY A 650 0.62 -22.43 41.94
C GLY A 650 -0.82 -22.94 42.01
N ASP A 651 -1.57 -22.32 42.94
CA ASP A 651 -2.99 -22.58 43.12
C ASP A 651 -3.82 -21.79 42.11
N LEU A 652 -4.91 -22.39 41.65
CA LEU A 652 -5.86 -21.81 40.70
C LEU A 652 -7.30 -21.77 41.28
N PRO A 653 -7.50 -21.18 42.46
CA PRO A 653 -8.76 -21.31 43.24
C PRO A 653 -9.96 -20.69 42.53
N ASN A 654 -9.74 -19.74 41.63
CA ASN A 654 -10.80 -18.99 40.93
C ASN A 654 -11.01 -19.44 39.49
N VAL A 655 -10.26 -20.43 39.02
CA VAL A 655 -10.34 -20.91 37.62
C VAL A 655 -11.62 -21.74 37.43
N ILE A 656 -12.52 -21.22 36.61
CA ILE A 656 -13.80 -21.88 36.27
C ILE A 656 -13.78 -22.53 34.87
N SER A 657 -12.79 -22.16 34.02
CA SER A 657 -12.62 -22.72 32.68
C SER A 657 -11.15 -22.87 32.33
N ILE A 658 -10.76 -24.07 31.91
CA ILE A 658 -9.50 -24.33 31.21
C ILE A 658 -9.87 -24.97 29.88
N GLU A 659 -9.24 -24.54 28.78
CA GLU A 659 -9.52 -25.13 27.49
C GLU A 659 -8.52 -26.24 27.14
N ASN A 660 -8.76 -26.93 25.99
CA ASN A 660 -8.00 -28.09 25.55
C ASN A 660 -6.48 -27.87 25.50
N ASN A 661 -5.69 -28.88 25.87
CA ASN A 661 -4.24 -28.91 25.76
C ASN A 661 -3.50 -27.79 26.51
N ALA A 662 -4.15 -27.13 27.48
CA ALA A 662 -3.59 -25.92 28.10
C ALA A 662 -2.20 -26.15 28.71
N PHE A 663 -1.90 -27.32 29.31
CA PHE A 663 -0.61 -27.66 29.89
C PHE A 663 0.06 -28.87 29.20
N ASP A 664 -0.43 -29.27 28.04
CA ASP A 664 0.11 -30.39 27.28
C ASP A 664 1.62 -30.24 27.08
N ASN A 665 2.38 -31.33 27.34
CA ASN A 665 3.85 -31.37 27.25
C ASN A 665 4.63 -30.45 28.23
N CYS A 666 4.02 -29.95 29.32
CA CYS A 666 4.75 -29.27 30.40
C CYS A 666 5.49 -30.27 31.29
N ARG A 667 6.48 -30.94 30.72
CA ARG A 667 7.14 -32.13 31.27
C ARG A 667 7.83 -31.96 32.63
N SER A 668 8.19 -30.71 33.03
CA SER A 668 8.80 -30.41 34.33
C SER A 668 7.76 -30.18 35.43
N LEU A 669 6.48 -30.12 35.10
CA LEU A 669 5.42 -29.84 36.07
C LEU A 669 5.25 -31.03 37.02
N VAL A 670 5.47 -30.80 38.32
CA VAL A 670 5.43 -31.86 39.37
C VAL A 670 4.06 -31.91 40.03
N SER A 671 3.44 -30.76 40.22
CA SER A 671 2.12 -30.68 40.87
C SER A 671 1.31 -29.49 40.31
N ILE A 672 0.01 -29.63 40.36
CA ILE A 672 -0.93 -28.57 40.11
C ILE A 672 -1.70 -28.34 41.37
N GLY A 673 -1.89 -27.10 41.75
CA GLY A 673 -2.60 -26.71 42.94
C GLY A 673 -4.11 -26.95 42.84
N ASP A 674 -4.89 -26.23 43.66
CA ASP A 674 -6.34 -26.38 43.77
C ASP A 674 -7.07 -26.12 42.41
N LEU A 675 -7.87 -27.12 42.01
CA LEU A 675 -8.76 -27.08 40.83
C LEU A 675 -10.22 -27.25 41.20
N SER A 676 -10.59 -27.02 42.47
CA SER A 676 -11.89 -27.36 43.02
C SER A 676 -13.07 -26.66 42.32
N SER A 677 -12.86 -25.55 41.65
CA SER A 677 -13.91 -24.85 40.90
C SER A 677 -14.18 -25.42 39.49
N LEU A 678 -13.34 -26.33 38.98
CA LEU A 678 -13.53 -26.94 37.65
C LEU A 678 -14.64 -27.97 37.65
N LYS A 679 -15.48 -27.97 36.60
CA LYS A 679 -16.52 -28.95 36.34
C LYS A 679 -16.12 -30.04 35.36
N GLU A 680 -15.11 -29.78 34.56
CA GLU A 680 -14.61 -30.63 33.49
C GLU A 680 -13.07 -30.57 33.39
N ILE A 681 -12.42 -31.72 33.20
CA ILE A 681 -11.02 -31.79 32.81
C ILE A 681 -10.98 -31.95 31.28
N PRO A 682 -10.62 -30.90 30.49
CA PRO A 682 -10.76 -30.91 29.05
C PRO A 682 -9.74 -31.82 28.34
N ASN A 683 -9.94 -32.01 27.03
CA ASN A 683 -9.06 -32.86 26.21
C ASN A 683 -7.59 -32.44 26.33
N GLY A 684 -6.73 -33.43 26.58
CA GLY A 684 -5.28 -33.27 26.59
C GLY A 684 -4.75 -32.26 27.62
N LEU A 685 -5.55 -31.89 28.63
CA LEU A 685 -5.15 -30.83 29.59
C LEU A 685 -3.78 -31.05 30.18
N PHE A 686 -3.50 -32.26 30.61
CA PHE A 686 -2.26 -32.69 31.26
C PHE A 686 -1.52 -33.77 30.44
N GLU A 687 -1.77 -33.87 29.15
CA GLU A 687 -1.14 -34.83 28.27
C GLU A 687 0.39 -34.70 28.29
N GLY A 688 1.11 -35.79 28.41
CA GLY A 688 2.57 -35.82 28.37
C GLY A 688 3.29 -35.24 29.60
N LEU A 689 2.59 -35.00 30.71
CA LEU A 689 3.18 -34.53 31.98
C LEU A 689 3.85 -35.67 32.71
N SER A 690 5.00 -36.12 32.22
CA SER A 690 5.68 -37.34 32.76
C SER A 690 6.14 -37.22 34.20
N ASN A 691 6.34 -36.00 34.73
CA ASN A 691 6.77 -35.76 36.13
C ASN A 691 5.62 -35.38 37.07
N LEU A 692 4.39 -35.29 36.60
CA LEU A 692 3.25 -34.96 37.43
C LEU A 692 2.97 -36.06 38.45
N VAL A 693 3.11 -35.76 39.73
CA VAL A 693 2.89 -36.71 40.82
C VAL A 693 1.47 -36.65 41.38
N SER A 694 0.91 -35.48 41.45
CA SER A 694 -0.44 -35.22 41.99
C SER A 694 -1.13 -34.05 41.36
N VAL A 695 -2.44 -34.08 41.32
CA VAL A 695 -3.33 -32.97 41.03
C VAL A 695 -4.08 -32.59 42.27
N GLY A 696 -4.57 -31.33 42.36
CA GLY A 696 -5.36 -30.84 43.45
C GLY A 696 -6.73 -31.50 43.53
N ASP A 697 -7.64 -30.88 44.30
CA ASP A 697 -8.98 -31.40 44.54
C ASP A 697 -9.83 -31.40 43.27
N LEU A 698 -10.45 -32.55 42.96
CA LEU A 698 -11.32 -32.75 41.77
C LEU A 698 -12.75 -33.11 42.17
N ASN A 699 -13.19 -32.72 43.38
CA ASN A 699 -14.50 -33.10 43.91
C ASN A 699 -15.69 -32.71 43.07
N ASP A 700 -15.63 -31.55 42.41
CA ASP A 700 -16.68 -31.00 41.58
C ASP A 700 -16.63 -31.42 40.09
N VAL A 701 -15.59 -32.18 39.69
CA VAL A 701 -15.43 -32.60 38.31
C VAL A 701 -16.48 -33.66 37.95
N THR A 702 -17.20 -33.39 36.85
CA THR A 702 -18.23 -34.26 36.29
C THR A 702 -17.78 -35.06 35.08
N SER A 703 -16.78 -34.55 34.34
CA SER A 703 -16.19 -35.26 33.18
C SER A 703 -14.68 -35.10 33.10
N ILE A 704 -14.02 -36.16 32.66
CA ILE A 704 -12.63 -36.20 32.28
C ILE A 704 -12.59 -36.54 30.77
N GLU A 705 -12.15 -35.61 29.95
CA GLU A 705 -12.22 -35.72 28.50
C GLU A 705 -11.06 -36.54 27.92
N ASN A 706 -11.02 -36.71 26.57
CA ASN A 706 -10.04 -37.55 25.89
C ASN A 706 -8.60 -37.11 26.18
N SER A 707 -7.68 -38.08 26.42
CA SER A 707 -6.25 -37.89 26.66
C SER A 707 -5.90 -36.95 27.85
N ALA A 708 -6.86 -36.62 28.70
CA ALA A 708 -6.70 -35.55 29.71
C ALA A 708 -5.46 -35.75 30.61
N PHE A 709 -5.08 -37.00 30.94
CA PHE A 709 -3.85 -37.38 31.70
C PHE A 709 -2.98 -38.39 30.96
N ALA A 710 -3.13 -38.51 29.66
CA ALA A 710 -2.37 -39.48 28.87
C ALA A 710 -0.88 -39.24 29.00
N GLY A 711 -0.09 -40.28 29.33
CA GLY A 711 1.35 -40.19 29.49
C GLY A 711 1.83 -39.48 30.79
N CYS A 712 0.97 -39.36 31.82
CA CYS A 712 1.36 -38.90 33.14
C CYS A 712 2.03 -40.06 33.94
N ASP A 713 3.25 -40.41 33.55
CA ASP A 713 3.98 -41.60 34.04
C ASP A 713 4.17 -41.63 35.56
N SER A 714 4.37 -40.43 36.18
CA SER A 714 4.64 -40.30 37.61
C SER A 714 3.38 -40.09 38.48
N LEU A 715 2.20 -40.01 37.85
CA LEU A 715 0.95 -39.77 38.60
C LEU A 715 0.61 -41.01 39.46
N VAL A 716 0.64 -40.83 40.78
CA VAL A 716 0.40 -41.93 41.75
C VAL A 716 -1.03 -42.00 42.19
N ASN A 717 -1.65 -40.81 42.37
CA ASN A 717 -3.03 -40.72 42.93
C ASN A 717 -3.72 -39.53 42.24
N ILE A 718 -5.01 -39.69 41.96
CA ILE A 718 -5.86 -38.67 41.35
C ILE A 718 -6.91 -38.09 42.28
N GLY A 719 -6.94 -38.56 43.56
CA GLY A 719 -7.94 -38.12 44.53
C GLY A 719 -9.30 -38.84 44.38
N ILE A 720 -10.30 -38.31 45.04
CA ILE A 720 -11.69 -38.78 44.99
C ILE A 720 -12.48 -37.90 43.99
N MET A 721 -13.37 -38.52 43.21
CA MET A 721 -14.15 -37.89 42.15
C MET A 721 -15.63 -38.28 42.27
N PRO A 722 -16.30 -37.87 43.38
CA PRO A 722 -17.67 -38.34 43.66
C PRO A 722 -18.69 -37.86 42.62
N GLY A 723 -18.40 -36.75 41.94
CA GLY A 723 -19.24 -36.15 40.87
C GLY A 723 -19.07 -36.75 39.49
N LEU A 724 -18.03 -37.59 39.27
CA LEU A 724 -17.61 -38.01 37.91
C LEU A 724 -18.68 -38.84 37.23
N ILE A 725 -19.05 -38.45 36.00
CA ILE A 725 -20.05 -39.10 35.15
C ILE A 725 -19.42 -39.81 33.98
N SER A 726 -18.33 -39.26 33.40
CA SER A 726 -17.67 -39.86 32.23
C SER A 726 -16.17 -39.75 32.28
N ILE A 727 -15.50 -40.78 31.74
CA ILE A 727 -14.06 -40.82 31.46
C ILE A 727 -13.91 -41.01 29.94
N GLY A 728 -13.19 -40.08 29.27
CA GLY A 728 -12.95 -40.07 27.81
C GLY A 728 -11.96 -41.10 27.31
N ASN A 729 -11.79 -41.17 26.00
CA ASN A 729 -10.83 -42.08 25.37
C ASN A 729 -9.39 -41.69 25.75
N TYR A 730 -8.52 -42.69 26.04
CA TYR A 730 -7.12 -42.46 26.41
C TYR A 730 -6.91 -41.60 27.67
N ALA A 731 -7.95 -41.24 28.43
CA ALA A 731 -7.91 -40.25 29.50
C ALA A 731 -6.76 -40.47 30.51
N PHE A 732 -6.41 -41.69 30.89
CA PHE A 732 -5.27 -42.08 31.72
C PHE A 732 -4.32 -43.01 31.06
N ALA A 733 -4.37 -43.16 29.74
CA ALA A 733 -3.50 -44.09 29.02
C ALA A 733 -2.02 -43.81 29.33
N GLY A 734 -1.27 -44.83 29.72
CA GLY A 734 0.15 -44.71 30.03
C GLY A 734 0.50 -44.13 31.40
N CYS A 735 -0.44 -43.93 32.32
CA CYS A 735 -0.17 -43.54 33.71
C CYS A 735 0.42 -44.71 34.47
N SER A 736 1.71 -44.96 34.26
CA SER A 736 2.37 -46.19 34.70
C SER A 736 2.54 -46.34 36.21
N SER A 737 2.53 -45.22 36.95
CA SER A 737 2.63 -45.16 38.42
C SER A 737 1.28 -45.09 39.14
N LEU A 738 0.17 -44.97 38.44
CA LEU A 738 -1.17 -44.84 39.05
C LEU A 738 -1.51 -46.15 39.77
N GLU A 739 -1.68 -46.10 41.09
CA GLU A 739 -1.87 -47.32 41.91
C GLU A 739 -3.31 -47.62 42.21
N ASN A 740 -4.13 -46.63 42.57
CA ASN A 740 -5.48 -46.83 43.00
C ASN A 740 -6.41 -45.74 42.44
N ILE A 741 -7.64 -46.13 42.07
CA ILE A 741 -8.71 -45.25 41.67
C ILE A 741 -9.85 -45.55 42.64
N GLY A 742 -10.33 -44.50 43.32
CA GLY A 742 -11.36 -44.57 44.32
C GLY A 742 -12.75 -44.91 43.76
N ASP A 743 -13.76 -44.90 44.66
CA ASP A 743 -15.15 -45.10 44.24
C ASP A 743 -15.62 -43.96 43.33
N MET A 744 -16.37 -44.30 42.30
CA MET A 744 -16.94 -43.37 41.29
C MET A 744 -18.46 -43.64 41.22
N PRO A 745 -19.22 -43.19 42.20
CA PRO A 745 -20.62 -43.60 42.36
C PRO A 745 -21.54 -43.10 41.25
N ASN A 746 -21.13 -42.09 40.46
CA ASN A 746 -21.92 -41.50 39.40
C ASN A 746 -21.41 -41.85 38.00
N LEU A 747 -20.32 -42.58 37.88
CA LEU A 747 -19.68 -42.87 36.56
C LEU A 747 -20.60 -43.75 35.69
N ALA A 748 -20.93 -43.28 34.50
CA ALA A 748 -21.80 -43.93 33.55
C ALA A 748 -21.05 -44.53 32.36
N SER A 749 -19.86 -43.98 31.98
CA SER A 749 -19.10 -44.50 30.86
C SER A 749 -17.59 -44.37 31.04
N ILE A 750 -16.84 -45.36 30.50
CA ILE A 750 -15.38 -45.36 30.37
C ILE A 750 -15.06 -45.51 28.89
N GLY A 751 -14.27 -44.56 28.36
CA GLY A 751 -13.88 -44.52 26.97
C GLY A 751 -12.90 -45.60 26.53
N GLU A 752 -12.64 -45.62 25.24
CA GLU A 752 -11.66 -46.55 24.62
C GLU A 752 -10.25 -46.22 25.11
N TRP A 753 -9.44 -47.29 25.46
CA TRP A 753 -8.08 -47.14 25.93
C TRP A 753 -7.93 -46.24 27.17
N ALA A 754 -8.97 -45.95 27.90
CA ALA A 754 -8.98 -44.97 28.99
C ALA A 754 -7.83 -45.16 29.99
N PHE A 755 -7.49 -46.42 30.35
CA PHE A 755 -6.34 -46.80 31.19
C PHE A 755 -5.37 -47.73 30.44
N GLY A 756 -5.47 -47.77 29.11
CA GLY A 756 -4.72 -48.67 28.25
C GLY A 756 -3.32 -48.18 27.92
N SER A 757 -2.88 -48.48 26.72
CA SER A 757 -1.53 -48.12 26.25
C SER A 757 -1.49 -46.72 25.67
N TYR A 758 -0.41 -46.00 25.91
CA TYR A 758 -0.10 -44.69 25.31
C TYR A 758 1.25 -44.77 24.56
N PRO A 759 1.36 -44.32 23.31
CA PRO A 759 2.60 -44.33 22.57
C PRO A 759 3.60 -43.29 23.12
N ILE A 760 4.78 -43.66 23.52
CA ILE A 760 5.88 -42.75 23.83
C ILE A 760 6.69 -42.53 22.58
N LEU A 761 6.81 -41.23 22.19
CA LEU A 761 7.56 -40.79 21.03
C LEU A 761 8.86 -40.08 21.47
N ASP A 762 9.89 -40.10 20.63
CA ASP A 762 11.10 -39.29 20.83
C ASP A 762 10.87 -37.79 20.47
N ASN A 763 11.91 -36.98 20.61
CA ASN A 763 11.86 -35.55 20.29
C ASN A 763 11.65 -35.26 18.79
N GLU A 764 11.80 -36.26 17.92
CA GLU A 764 11.62 -36.20 16.47
C GLU A 764 10.25 -36.78 16.05
N GLY A 765 9.43 -37.24 17.02
CA GLY A 765 8.11 -37.82 16.78
C GLY A 765 8.12 -39.28 16.39
N ASN A 766 9.25 -40.01 16.55
CA ASN A 766 9.34 -41.43 16.26
C ASN A 766 8.89 -42.27 17.47
N TRP A 767 8.20 -43.37 17.19
CA TRP A 767 7.74 -44.29 18.22
C TRP A 767 8.92 -44.99 18.94
N ILE A 768 8.92 -44.95 20.30
CA ILE A 768 9.90 -45.61 21.14
C ILE A 768 9.32 -46.87 21.76
N LYS A 769 8.23 -46.75 22.48
CA LYS A 769 7.52 -47.82 23.20
C LYS A 769 6.10 -47.40 23.55
N ASN A 770 5.30 -48.33 24.03
CA ASN A 770 4.03 -48.03 24.70
C ASN A 770 4.23 -47.96 26.21
N ALA A 771 3.71 -46.93 26.85
CA ALA A 771 3.49 -46.93 28.31
C ALA A 771 2.08 -47.51 28.60
N CYS A 772 1.93 -48.21 29.68
CA CYS A 772 0.68 -48.83 30.12
C CYS A 772 0.46 -48.55 31.61
N CYS A 773 -0.77 -48.55 32.08
CA CYS A 773 -1.11 -48.40 33.49
C CYS A 773 -0.85 -49.70 34.28
N THR A 774 0.43 -50.08 34.36
CA THR A 774 0.84 -51.39 34.94
C THR A 774 0.76 -51.44 36.46
N SER A 775 0.65 -50.28 37.15
CA SER A 775 0.67 -50.21 38.63
C SER A 775 -0.72 -50.20 39.30
N ILE A 776 -1.78 -50.05 38.51
CA ILE A 776 -3.13 -50.04 39.04
C ILE A 776 -3.41 -51.37 39.73
N LYS A 777 -3.72 -51.33 41.04
CA LYS A 777 -3.98 -52.50 41.89
C LYS A 777 -5.48 -52.76 42.04
N SER A 778 -6.27 -51.68 42.18
CA SER A 778 -7.70 -51.78 42.37
C SER A 778 -8.45 -50.53 41.81
N ILE A 779 -9.68 -50.76 41.40
CA ILE A 779 -10.64 -49.73 41.04
C ILE A 779 -11.88 -49.87 41.92
N GLY A 780 -12.35 -48.74 42.44
CA GLY A 780 -13.51 -48.73 43.37
C GLY A 780 -14.85 -49.05 42.69
N ASN A 781 -15.92 -48.95 43.44
CA ASN A 781 -17.28 -49.26 43.00
C ASN A 781 -17.79 -48.25 41.97
N MET A 782 -18.47 -48.73 40.91
CA MET A 782 -19.03 -47.96 39.82
C MET A 782 -20.50 -48.36 39.56
N PRO A 783 -21.39 -48.15 40.51
CA PRO A 783 -22.75 -48.69 40.47
C PRO A 783 -23.62 -48.19 39.32
N LYS A 784 -23.26 -47.08 38.65
CA LYS A 784 -23.98 -46.49 37.49
C LYS A 784 -23.34 -46.78 36.14
N LEU A 785 -22.17 -47.47 36.13
CA LEU A 785 -21.45 -47.71 34.90
C LEU A 785 -22.27 -48.58 33.94
N GLU A 786 -22.49 -48.09 32.73
CA GLU A 786 -23.24 -48.78 31.67
C GLU A 786 -22.37 -49.33 30.57
N ILE A 787 -21.27 -48.68 30.24
CA ILE A 787 -20.39 -49.05 29.11
C ILE A 787 -18.93 -49.03 29.54
N VAL A 788 -18.21 -50.12 29.21
CA VAL A 788 -16.76 -50.22 29.30
C VAL A 788 -16.20 -50.20 27.84
N GLY A 789 -15.45 -49.21 27.45
CA GLY A 789 -14.92 -49.01 26.10
C GLY A 789 -13.93 -50.08 25.64
N ASN A 790 -13.63 -50.12 24.35
CA ASN A 790 -12.61 -51.00 23.81
C ASN A 790 -11.26 -50.72 24.44
N SER A 791 -10.54 -51.80 24.85
CA SER A 791 -9.21 -51.73 25.46
C SER A 791 -9.11 -50.82 26.68
N ALA A 792 -10.20 -50.50 27.34
CA ALA A 792 -10.29 -49.50 28.42
C ALA A 792 -9.24 -49.75 29.50
N PHE A 793 -8.98 -50.99 29.90
CA PHE A 793 -7.96 -51.42 30.89
C PHE A 793 -6.91 -52.37 30.30
N ASN A 794 -6.70 -52.35 28.99
CA ASN A 794 -5.78 -53.22 28.32
C ASN A 794 -4.33 -53.05 28.86
N ASN A 795 -3.67 -54.18 29.22
CA ASN A 795 -2.33 -54.19 29.80
C ASN A 795 -2.22 -53.64 31.25
N CYS A 796 -3.31 -53.51 32.01
CA CYS A 796 -3.27 -53.22 33.44
C CYS A 796 -2.85 -54.45 34.20
N SER A 797 -1.59 -54.85 34.10
CA SER A 797 -1.08 -56.13 34.55
C SER A 797 -1.12 -56.35 36.07
N SER A 798 -1.09 -55.27 36.90
CA SER A 798 -1.21 -55.33 38.35
C SER A 798 -2.64 -55.29 38.89
N LEU A 799 -3.64 -55.03 38.02
CA LEU A 799 -5.05 -54.87 38.41
C LEU A 799 -5.54 -56.20 39.03
N ALA A 800 -5.75 -56.22 40.32
CA ALA A 800 -6.15 -57.45 41.05
C ALA A 800 -7.67 -57.53 41.24
N SER A 801 -8.34 -56.36 41.41
CA SER A 801 -9.77 -56.35 41.60
C SER A 801 -10.46 -55.10 41.06
N ILE A 802 -11.70 -55.22 40.64
CA ILE A 802 -12.58 -54.16 40.23
C ILE A 802 -13.85 -54.26 41.09
N GLY A 803 -14.36 -53.10 41.57
CA GLY A 803 -15.60 -53.03 42.35
C GLY A 803 -16.84 -53.41 41.53
N ASP A 804 -18.00 -53.42 42.20
CA ASP A 804 -19.26 -53.80 41.58
C ASP A 804 -19.69 -52.82 40.46
N MET A 805 -20.17 -53.39 39.32
CA MET A 805 -20.65 -52.74 38.12
C MET A 805 -22.04 -53.27 37.72
N PRO A 806 -23.08 -53.21 38.60
CA PRO A 806 -24.34 -53.91 38.35
C PRO A 806 -25.12 -53.43 37.13
N ASN A 807 -24.82 -52.24 36.61
CA ASN A 807 -25.53 -51.65 35.46
C ASN A 807 -24.82 -51.79 34.13
N VAL A 808 -23.64 -52.38 34.11
CA VAL A 808 -22.89 -52.56 32.82
C VAL A 808 -23.69 -53.46 31.88
N THR A 809 -23.93 -52.94 30.69
CA THR A 809 -24.64 -53.61 29.59
C THR A 809 -23.69 -54.15 28.52
N SER A 810 -22.51 -53.53 28.34
CA SER A 810 -21.55 -53.88 27.34
C SER A 810 -20.09 -53.75 27.78
N ILE A 811 -19.28 -54.75 27.45
CA ILE A 811 -17.82 -54.75 27.67
C ILE A 811 -17.18 -54.76 26.29
N GLY A 812 -16.34 -53.77 25.98
CA GLY A 812 -15.67 -53.56 24.69
C GLY A 812 -14.64 -54.65 24.34
N ASN A 813 -14.16 -54.61 23.09
CA ASN A 813 -13.09 -55.51 22.63
C ASN A 813 -11.82 -55.26 23.46
N SER A 814 -11.13 -56.34 23.88
CA SER A 814 -9.89 -56.31 24.67
C SER A 814 -9.98 -55.42 25.93
N ALA A 815 -11.18 -55.11 26.45
CA ALA A 815 -11.39 -54.17 27.53
C ALA A 815 -10.50 -54.40 28.75
N PHE A 816 -10.27 -55.67 29.13
CA PHE A 816 -9.38 -56.17 30.20
C PHE A 816 -8.28 -57.07 29.69
N GLY A 817 -7.94 -57.01 28.39
CA GLY A 817 -6.91 -57.85 27.82
C GLY A 817 -5.55 -57.68 28.55
N ASN A 818 -4.84 -58.78 28.85
CA ASN A 818 -3.54 -58.80 29.55
C ASN A 818 -3.60 -58.25 31.01
N CYS A 819 -4.76 -58.23 31.67
CA CYS A 819 -4.87 -57.97 33.13
C CYS A 819 -4.51 -59.23 33.89
N SER A 820 -3.23 -59.61 33.89
CA SER A 820 -2.75 -60.90 34.37
C SER A 820 -2.93 -61.13 35.87
N SER A 821 -3.04 -60.10 36.68
CA SER A 821 -3.32 -60.20 38.14
C SER A 821 -4.80 -60.18 38.50
N LEU A 822 -5.70 -59.91 37.53
CA LEU A 822 -7.16 -59.83 37.84
C LEU A 822 -7.70 -61.16 38.32
N ALA A 823 -8.03 -61.26 39.60
CA ALA A 823 -8.50 -62.50 40.21
C ALA A 823 -10.02 -62.63 40.10
N SER A 824 -10.75 -61.51 40.24
CA SER A 824 -12.22 -61.50 40.14
C SER A 824 -12.72 -60.17 39.61
N ILE A 825 -13.89 -60.18 39.02
CA ILE A 825 -14.62 -59.06 38.60
C ILE A 825 -16.03 -59.15 39.20
N GLY A 826 -16.62 -58.02 39.71
CA GLY A 826 -17.89 -58.01 40.39
C GLY A 826 -19.08 -58.49 39.54
N ASP A 827 -20.23 -58.61 40.16
CA ASP A 827 -21.43 -59.06 39.47
C ASP A 827 -21.89 -58.02 38.40
N MET A 828 -22.22 -58.51 37.20
CA MET A 828 -22.68 -57.79 36.04
C MET A 828 -23.98 -58.39 35.46
N PRO A 829 -25.06 -58.40 36.24
CA PRO A 829 -26.29 -59.10 35.85
C PRO A 829 -26.97 -58.59 34.60
N ASN A 830 -26.65 -57.35 34.15
CA ASN A 830 -27.22 -56.66 32.99
C ASN A 830 -26.33 -56.71 31.72
N VAL A 831 -25.16 -57.35 31.81
CA VAL A 831 -24.27 -57.48 30.62
C VAL A 831 -24.93 -58.28 29.52
N THR A 832 -25.12 -57.73 28.33
CA THR A 832 -25.68 -58.40 27.15
C THR A 832 -24.62 -58.78 26.16
N SER A 833 -23.50 -58.00 26.06
CA SER A 833 -22.43 -58.27 25.12
C SER A 833 -21.04 -58.18 25.80
N ILE A 834 -20.17 -59.13 25.44
CA ILE A 834 -18.77 -59.16 25.83
C ILE A 834 -17.93 -59.19 24.51
N GLY A 835 -17.05 -58.20 24.32
CA GLY A 835 -16.30 -58.00 23.08
C GLY A 835 -15.22 -59.09 22.86
N ARG A 836 -14.65 -59.10 21.66
CA ARG A 836 -13.57 -59.96 21.25
C ARG A 836 -12.34 -59.71 22.13
N TRP A 837 -11.65 -60.80 22.61
CA TRP A 837 -10.49 -60.73 23.52
C TRP A 837 -10.72 -59.90 24.80
N ALA A 838 -11.94 -59.68 25.23
CA ALA A 838 -12.26 -58.79 26.32
C ALA A 838 -11.48 -59.09 27.61
N PHE A 839 -11.23 -60.34 27.93
CA PHE A 839 -10.44 -60.84 29.09
C PHE A 839 -9.28 -61.74 28.68
N SER A 840 -8.79 -61.62 27.42
CA SER A 840 -7.68 -62.48 27.00
C SER A 840 -6.46 -62.26 27.91
N ASP A 841 -5.72 -63.36 28.21
CA ASP A 841 -4.48 -63.37 29.03
C ASP A 841 -4.71 -62.88 30.49
N CYS A 842 -5.96 -62.92 31.02
CA CYS A 842 -6.27 -62.73 32.43
C CYS A 842 -5.98 -64.02 33.19
N THR A 843 -4.70 -64.37 33.35
CA THR A 843 -4.26 -65.67 33.82
C THR A 843 -4.67 -66.02 35.26
N SER A 844 -4.86 -64.98 36.09
CA SER A 844 -5.31 -65.12 37.52
C SER A 844 -6.82 -65.10 37.67
N LEU A 845 -7.61 -64.86 36.59
CA LEU A 845 -9.06 -64.75 36.68
C LEU A 845 -9.70 -66.06 37.07
N GLU A 846 -10.21 -66.15 38.32
CA GLU A 846 -10.84 -67.32 38.86
C GLU A 846 -12.36 -67.34 38.58
N SER A 847 -13.00 -66.16 38.65
CA SER A 847 -14.42 -66.04 38.42
C SER A 847 -14.79 -64.67 37.81
N ILE A 848 -15.84 -64.67 37.03
CA ILE A 848 -16.53 -63.47 36.53
C ILE A 848 -17.96 -63.55 37.03
N GLY A 849 -18.55 -62.45 37.39
CA GLY A 849 -19.88 -62.39 37.98
C GLY A 849 -20.99 -63.01 37.15
N ASP A 850 -22.24 -62.87 37.58
CA ASP A 850 -23.38 -63.50 36.93
C ASP A 850 -23.59 -62.97 35.48
N LEU A 851 -23.49 -63.89 34.52
CA LEU A 851 -23.62 -63.61 33.07
C LEU A 851 -25.04 -63.98 32.56
N ARG A 852 -26.07 -63.84 33.36
CA ARG A 852 -27.46 -64.25 33.05
C ARG A 852 -28.07 -63.60 31.82
N SER A 853 -27.67 -62.35 31.51
CA SER A 853 -28.21 -61.53 30.43
C SER A 853 -27.43 -61.57 29.16
N VAL A 854 -26.28 -62.26 29.12
CA VAL A 854 -25.37 -62.27 28.00
C VAL A 854 -26.00 -62.99 26.80
N THR A 855 -26.00 -62.29 25.64
CA THR A 855 -26.50 -62.80 24.34
C THR A 855 -25.41 -62.90 23.31
N GLU A 856 -24.25 -62.25 23.55
CA GLU A 856 -23.11 -62.21 22.65
C GLU A 856 -21.78 -62.24 23.44
N ILE A 857 -20.86 -63.18 23.08
CA ILE A 857 -19.50 -63.20 23.56
C ILE A 857 -18.62 -63.32 22.32
N GLY A 858 -17.73 -62.35 22.14
CA GLY A 858 -16.82 -62.26 20.98
C GLY A 858 -15.73 -63.35 21.00
N ASP A 859 -15.12 -63.58 19.84
CA ASP A 859 -14.04 -64.56 19.69
C ASP A 859 -12.91 -64.28 20.67
N TYR A 860 -12.40 -65.37 21.28
CA TYR A 860 -11.24 -65.34 22.19
C TYR A 860 -11.46 -64.47 23.46
N ALA A 861 -12.69 -64.14 23.79
CA ALA A 861 -12.99 -63.23 24.92
C ALA A 861 -12.30 -63.68 26.23
N PHE A 862 -12.17 -64.98 26.51
CA PHE A 862 -11.50 -65.53 27.69
C PHE A 862 -10.28 -66.39 27.31
N SER A 863 -9.61 -66.11 26.19
CA SER A 863 -8.40 -66.83 25.77
C SER A 863 -7.32 -66.73 26.84
N ASN A 864 -6.61 -67.82 27.15
CA ASN A 864 -5.54 -67.97 28.17
C ASN A 864 -6.00 -67.64 29.64
N CYS A 865 -7.31 -67.59 29.95
CA CYS A 865 -7.82 -67.46 31.33
C CYS A 865 -7.77 -68.88 32.02
N SER A 866 -6.58 -69.32 32.35
CA SER A 866 -6.31 -70.73 32.79
C SER A 866 -6.96 -71.09 34.12
N SER A 867 -7.22 -70.10 34.97
CA SER A 867 -7.88 -70.24 36.28
C SER A 867 -9.39 -70.14 36.27
N LEU A 868 -10.00 -69.74 35.15
CA LEU A 868 -11.39 -69.29 35.08
C LEU A 868 -12.37 -70.45 35.20
N ILE A 869 -13.42 -70.26 36.02
CA ILE A 869 -14.62 -71.02 36.09
C ILE A 869 -15.81 -70.09 35.83
N LEU A 870 -16.47 -70.28 34.68
CA LEU A 870 -17.65 -69.46 34.39
C LEU A 870 -18.86 -69.93 35.23
N ARG A 871 -19.60 -68.95 35.75
CA ARG A 871 -20.87 -69.17 36.43
C ARG A 871 -21.99 -68.94 35.38
N VAL A 872 -22.67 -70.03 35.02
CA VAL A 872 -23.63 -69.98 33.89
C VAL A 872 -25.00 -70.56 34.33
N ARG A 873 -26.07 -70.14 33.64
CA ARG A 873 -27.39 -70.74 33.78
C ARG A 873 -27.58 -71.82 32.76
N HIS A 874 -28.44 -72.81 33.14
CA HIS A 874 -28.82 -73.81 32.19
C HIS A 874 -29.41 -73.25 30.89
N ASN A 875 -28.94 -73.78 29.76
CA ASN A 875 -29.31 -73.37 28.39
C ASN A 875 -29.06 -71.89 28.08
N SER A 876 -28.16 -71.22 28.79
CA SER A 876 -27.76 -69.88 28.47
C SER A 876 -26.78 -69.82 27.34
N TYR A 877 -26.63 -68.64 26.68
CA TYR A 877 -25.60 -68.37 25.70
C TYR A 877 -24.18 -68.60 26.30
N ALA A 878 -23.97 -68.17 27.55
CA ALA A 878 -22.71 -68.28 28.27
C ALA A 878 -22.36 -69.76 28.51
N GLU A 879 -23.33 -70.65 28.80
CA GLU A 879 -23.10 -72.13 28.89
C GLU A 879 -22.64 -72.68 27.52
N GLN A 880 -23.31 -72.31 26.42
CA GLN A 880 -22.92 -72.77 25.09
C GLN A 880 -21.51 -72.30 24.73
N TYR A 881 -21.22 -71.01 24.96
CA TYR A 881 -19.89 -70.44 24.75
C TYR A 881 -18.79 -71.14 25.53
N ALA A 882 -19.03 -71.49 26.83
CA ALA A 882 -18.11 -72.22 27.66
C ALA A 882 -17.80 -73.60 27.10
N LYS A 883 -18.83 -74.30 26.60
CA LYS A 883 -18.65 -75.63 25.95
C LYS A 883 -17.84 -75.56 24.65
N ASP A 884 -18.17 -74.59 23.81
CA ASP A 884 -17.51 -74.45 22.49
C ASP A 884 -16.08 -74.05 22.60
N ASN A 885 -15.72 -73.36 23.71
CA ASN A 885 -14.36 -72.84 23.94
C ASN A 885 -13.58 -73.65 25.04
N TYR A 886 -14.10 -74.79 25.49
CA TYR A 886 -13.47 -75.66 26.52
C TYR A 886 -13.15 -74.91 27.81
N ILE A 887 -14.00 -73.95 28.27
CA ILE A 887 -13.84 -73.22 29.54
C ILE A 887 -14.59 -73.98 30.59
N LYS A 888 -14.00 -74.13 31.79
CA LYS A 888 -14.69 -74.74 32.96
C LYS A 888 -15.85 -73.86 33.38
N TYR A 889 -16.97 -74.46 33.74
CA TYR A 889 -18.13 -73.79 34.24
C TYR A 889 -18.89 -74.45 35.37
N THR A 890 -19.61 -73.73 36.15
CA THR A 890 -20.54 -74.21 37.18
C THR A 890 -21.90 -73.51 36.97
N TYR A 891 -22.98 -74.21 37.37
CA TYR A 891 -24.29 -73.64 37.33
C TYR A 891 -24.57 -72.73 38.49
N ILE A 892 -25.28 -71.65 38.27
CA ILE A 892 -25.81 -70.76 39.29
C ILE A 892 -27.10 -71.38 39.75
N GLU A 893 -27.24 -71.66 41.10
CA GLU A 893 -28.49 -72.05 41.72
C GLU A 893 -29.45 -70.86 41.69
N ASP A 894 -30.72 -71.04 41.34
CA ASP A 894 -31.78 -70.07 41.21
C ASP A 894 -32.15 -69.40 42.54
#